data_06fb4976cd6969a20d03ff06bff97076
#
_entry.id   06fb4976cd6969a20d03ff06bff97076
#
_cell.length_a   1.000
_cell.length_b   1.000
_cell.length_c   1.000
_cell.angle_alpha   90.00
_cell.angle_beta   90.00
_cell.angle_gamma   90.00
#
_symmetry.space_group_name_H-M   'P 1'
#
loop_
_entity.id
_entity.type
_entity.pdbx_description
1 polymer ?
#
loop_
_entity_poly.entity_id
_entity_poly.type
_entity_poly.pdbx_seq_one_letter_code
_entity_poly.pdbx_strand_id
1 'polypeptide(L)'
;MSRHLYTSSRTRRTGRAVGAAAISVVLAGGLATALPVTAHAAEAAEVLIPAPDAFGEGPETILATGRYGVLHREGGSYLWTNSYNRRTRVVTEIASVPQHLLVGGHDEHNRAIYTQQRADGGTDVVRVGIEDPAFNSTLKVPAGYLNLRFAGGWVLATVDRGDGTYEMRVARGGAAADDPVVQLPAGASTDAEPVVLGAYSSNVVIGYRTADGSPGYGILTAYNGRVAPLPVTGEASSFRITQTTVSWFSRDGSGGQGVRVMPLGSTAAPRVVPLATESPDSEVTTFVVADNVVWHEDTGGPLRLTPFAGADTERTLLSEVETTFLRAEGDGNVVALGRDADGKRAIHSFGKDGLGLISDLLLREVPKVKTADGVIGALSLDRGRLRYVNSLAGTDTLHGKDIGTGLDPADGARLADFPGLVAGRFADGTDEGLARLVTGSGAGADVLVTGDDPDRPGEGMPLPGTGGRIIDTSPEFVLYQAGGRQYVIDVARDLVVREQPAQGAVLAGDRLYKSAPGKPGMVNVIDLRSGKSTGRHDLGTDCVPGELQHSGTLLYWNCASEDAAGVYDTATHRDYPAPVSRVLLGDRFLAHSDASGELRLTALRPDGSTAGLGTVTGVKPPADGDGRGSTWTLDADAGKLAWVGTDDTVHVTAPQQAVSPLSITHSAVPATAAGGWSAAWWLSKPAASWQLTVTRRATGEVVRTWTGEDTRGTVRVSWDGTSASGDTVPTGGYTWRLTAKPSDGTGADATSSGTLRVTD
;
A
#
# COMPACT_ATOMS: atom_id res chain seq x y z
N MET A 1 50.59 -29.18 11.45
CA MET A 1 51.66 -28.16 11.52
C MET A 1 51.41 -27.10 10.49
N SER A 2 51.57 -25.86 10.86
CA SER A 2 51.51 -24.56 10.16
C SER A 2 50.16 -23.88 10.18
N ARG A 3 50.02 -22.97 11.13
CA ARG A 3 49.08 -21.87 11.24
C ARG A 3 49.51 -20.75 10.28
N HIS A 4 48.53 -20.17 9.53
CA HIS A 4 48.70 -18.82 9.00
C HIS A 4 47.60 -17.92 9.54
N LEU A 5 48.05 -16.92 10.29
CA LEU A 5 47.32 -15.77 10.80
C LEU A 5 47.06 -14.78 9.64
N TYR A 6 45.82 -14.34 9.49
CA TYR A 6 45.51 -13.15 8.68
C TYR A 6 45.16 -12.00 9.62
N THR A 7 45.96 -10.99 9.58
CA THR A 7 45.82 -9.71 10.27
C THR A 7 44.79 -8.82 9.55
N SER A 8 43.78 -8.34 10.29
CA SER A 8 42.85 -7.34 9.83
C SER A 8 43.44 -5.93 9.91
N SER A 9 43.55 -5.24 8.80
CA SER A 9 43.87 -3.81 8.74
C SER A 9 42.61 -2.95 8.95
N ARG A 10 42.61 -2.23 10.08
CA ARG A 10 41.64 -1.15 10.35
C ARG A 10 41.99 0.08 9.50
N THR A 11 41.14 0.44 8.58
CA THR A 11 41.18 1.73 7.88
C THR A 11 40.51 2.80 8.74
N ARG A 12 41.29 3.77 9.22
CA ARG A 12 40.81 5.00 9.88
C ARG A 12 40.13 5.92 8.85
N ARG A 13 38.87 6.24 9.07
CA ARG A 13 38.20 7.37 8.39
C ARG A 13 38.55 8.67 9.12
N THR A 14 39.25 9.55 8.43
CA THR A 14 39.51 10.93 8.82
C THR A 14 38.27 11.78 8.58
N GLY A 15 37.72 12.34 9.67
CA GLY A 15 36.66 13.36 9.57
C GLY A 15 37.20 14.67 9.01
N ARG A 16 36.50 15.24 8.05
CA ARG A 16 36.72 16.61 7.60
C ARG A 16 35.89 17.55 8.49
N ALA A 17 36.58 18.39 9.26
CA ALA A 17 36.00 19.54 9.93
C ALA A 17 35.71 20.63 8.89
N VAL A 18 34.45 21.12 8.86
CA VAL A 18 34.05 22.31 8.11
C VAL A 18 34.25 23.51 9.01
N GLY A 19 35.19 24.36 8.66
CA GLY A 19 35.51 25.60 9.37
C GLY A 19 34.42 26.66 9.14
N ALA A 20 33.90 27.23 10.22
CA ALA A 20 33.07 28.40 10.21
C ALA A 20 33.92 29.66 9.90
N ALA A 21 33.68 30.30 8.80
CA ALA A 21 34.26 31.59 8.46
C ALA A 21 33.41 32.71 9.11
N ALA A 22 34.01 33.42 10.08
CA ALA A 22 33.43 34.63 10.63
C ALA A 22 33.64 35.80 9.63
N ILE A 23 32.57 36.39 9.15
CA ILE A 23 32.61 37.64 8.36
C ILE A 23 32.36 38.81 9.30
N SER A 24 33.40 39.62 9.48
CA SER A 24 33.33 40.89 10.18
C SER A 24 32.76 41.96 9.21
N VAL A 25 31.58 42.50 9.55
CA VAL A 25 31.00 43.62 8.79
C VAL A 25 31.40 44.93 9.45
N VAL A 26 32.13 45.78 8.69
CA VAL A 26 32.49 47.16 9.03
C VAL A 26 31.24 48.03 8.80
N LEU A 27 30.81 48.74 9.84
CA LEU A 27 29.77 49.79 9.73
C LEU A 27 30.35 51.01 9.03
N ALA A 28 29.88 51.29 7.83
CA ALA A 28 29.98 52.62 7.19
C ALA A 28 28.58 53.22 7.17
N GLY A 29 28.39 54.33 7.87
CA GLY A 29 27.14 55.07 7.94
C GLY A 29 26.77 55.71 6.61
N GLY A 30 25.54 55.45 6.14
CA GLY A 30 24.92 56.12 5.00
C GLY A 30 23.41 56.16 5.21
N LEU A 31 22.81 57.33 5.27
CA LEU A 31 21.35 57.50 5.23
C LEU A 31 20.79 56.82 4.00
N ALA A 32 20.13 55.70 4.15
CA ALA A 32 19.32 55.09 3.14
C ALA A 32 17.84 55.22 3.54
N THR A 33 17.09 55.92 2.67
CA THR A 33 15.63 55.98 2.70
C THR A 33 15.06 54.58 2.77
N ALA A 34 14.31 54.31 3.85
CA ALA A 34 13.63 53.04 4.04
C ALA A 34 12.56 52.84 2.95
N LEU A 35 12.88 52.07 1.93
CA LEU A 35 11.86 51.40 1.12
C LEU A 35 11.18 50.35 2.02
N PRO A 36 9.85 50.22 1.98
CA PRO A 36 9.20 49.13 2.70
C PRO A 36 9.70 47.80 2.13
N VAL A 37 10.54 47.10 2.87
CA VAL A 37 10.81 45.70 2.63
C VAL A 37 9.47 44.99 2.84
N THR A 38 8.82 44.58 1.77
CA THR A 38 7.75 43.59 1.85
C THR A 38 8.37 42.40 2.51
N ALA A 39 8.09 42.19 3.79
CA ALA A 39 8.38 40.95 4.46
C ALA A 39 7.64 39.88 3.65
N HIS A 40 8.36 39.08 2.87
CA HIS A 40 7.85 37.81 2.41
C HIS A 40 7.59 37.02 3.69
N ALA A 41 6.31 36.80 4.00
CA ALA A 41 5.95 35.83 5.02
C ALA A 41 6.69 34.53 4.67
N ALA A 42 7.48 34.02 5.60
CA ALA A 42 8.03 32.67 5.44
C ALA A 42 6.84 31.76 5.14
N GLU A 43 6.89 31.01 4.05
CA GLU A 43 5.88 30.00 3.75
C GLU A 43 5.69 29.15 5.01
N ALA A 44 4.46 29.07 5.50
CA ALA A 44 4.17 28.24 6.65
C ALA A 44 4.58 26.80 6.28
N ALA A 45 5.30 26.13 7.19
CA ALA A 45 5.67 24.75 6.98
C ALA A 45 4.39 23.93 6.73
N GLU A 46 4.39 23.13 5.68
CA GLU A 46 3.26 22.31 5.27
C GLU A 46 3.66 20.84 5.17
N VAL A 47 2.82 19.96 5.65
CA VAL A 47 2.97 18.51 5.51
C VAL A 47 2.03 18.01 4.44
N LEU A 48 2.55 17.24 3.48
CA LEU A 48 1.80 16.64 2.38
C LEU A 48 1.72 15.12 2.58
N ILE A 49 0.52 14.58 2.55
CA ILE A 49 0.24 13.15 2.73
C ILE A 49 -0.64 12.71 1.54
N PRO A 50 -0.05 12.13 0.48
CA PRO A 50 -0.82 11.65 -0.66
C PRO A 50 -1.72 10.48 -0.26
N ALA A 51 -2.86 10.34 -0.93
CA ALA A 51 -3.70 9.17 -0.77
C ALA A 51 -2.93 7.91 -1.18
N PRO A 52 -2.97 6.83 -0.39
CA PRO A 52 -2.38 5.56 -0.78
C PRO A 52 -3.06 4.99 -2.03
N ASP A 53 -2.29 4.76 -3.07
CA ASP A 53 -2.74 4.13 -4.31
C ASP A 53 -2.64 2.60 -4.22
N ALA A 54 -3.44 1.89 -5.01
CA ALA A 54 -3.23 0.47 -5.22
C ALA A 54 -2.21 0.22 -6.32
N PHE A 55 -1.30 -0.68 -6.05
CA PHE A 55 -0.36 -1.18 -7.03
C PHE A 55 -0.56 -2.69 -7.16
N GLY A 56 -0.85 -3.13 -8.37
CA GLY A 56 -0.85 -4.53 -8.76
C GLY A 56 0.37 -4.85 -9.61
N GLU A 57 0.57 -6.11 -9.87
CA GLU A 57 1.59 -6.54 -10.83
C GLU A 57 1.14 -6.19 -12.24
N GLY A 58 2.07 -5.64 -13.03
CA GLY A 58 1.82 -5.31 -14.42
C GLY A 58 1.47 -6.57 -15.25
N PRO A 59 0.69 -6.42 -16.30
CA PRO A 59 0.43 -7.52 -17.24
C PRO A 59 1.70 -7.82 -18.03
N GLU A 60 2.40 -8.89 -17.67
CA GLU A 60 3.59 -9.37 -18.33
C GLU A 60 3.31 -10.74 -18.97
N THR A 61 3.78 -10.94 -20.20
CA THR A 61 3.65 -12.23 -20.92
C THR A 61 4.87 -12.47 -21.78
N ILE A 62 5.49 -13.65 -21.67
CA ILE A 62 6.56 -14.07 -22.59
C ILE A 62 5.92 -14.48 -23.91
N LEU A 63 6.46 -13.99 -25.02
CA LEU A 63 5.97 -14.28 -26.37
C LEU A 63 6.91 -15.22 -27.13
N ALA A 64 8.21 -15.02 -26.97
CA ALA A 64 9.23 -15.81 -27.63
C ALA A 64 10.57 -15.71 -26.90
N THR A 65 11.44 -16.66 -27.16
CA THR A 65 12.84 -16.63 -26.74
C THR A 65 13.75 -16.62 -27.95
N GLY A 66 14.80 -15.81 -27.93
CA GLY A 66 15.86 -15.82 -28.91
C GLY A 66 17.18 -16.29 -28.30
N ARG A 67 18.24 -16.24 -29.09
CA ARG A 67 19.58 -16.64 -28.63
C ARG A 67 20.07 -15.84 -27.44
N TYR A 68 19.83 -14.52 -27.43
CA TYR A 68 20.41 -13.61 -26.45
C TYR A 68 19.37 -12.87 -25.59
N GLY A 69 18.10 -13.29 -25.64
CA GLY A 69 17.09 -12.61 -24.85
C GLY A 69 15.70 -13.17 -25.00
N VAL A 70 14.76 -12.42 -24.46
CA VAL A 70 13.35 -12.77 -24.36
C VAL A 70 12.51 -11.65 -24.94
N LEU A 71 11.63 -12.00 -25.88
CA LEU A 71 10.56 -11.12 -26.33
C LEU A 71 9.36 -11.31 -25.43
N HIS A 72 8.94 -10.24 -24.80
CA HIS A 72 7.81 -10.25 -23.89
C HIS A 72 6.93 -9.02 -24.11
N ARG A 73 5.76 -9.01 -23.52
CA ARG A 73 4.80 -7.92 -23.62
C ARG A 73 4.42 -7.44 -22.24
N GLU A 74 4.53 -6.13 -22.05
CA GLU A 74 4.01 -5.41 -20.88
C GLU A 74 2.90 -4.47 -21.34
N GLY A 75 1.66 -4.74 -20.93
CA GLY A 75 0.51 -3.97 -21.39
C GLY A 75 0.36 -3.95 -22.91
N GLY A 76 0.52 -2.78 -23.52
CA GLY A 76 0.46 -2.59 -24.99
C GLY A 76 1.81 -2.68 -25.71
N SER A 77 2.92 -2.74 -24.98
CA SER A 77 4.27 -2.60 -25.55
C SER A 77 4.97 -3.95 -25.69
N TYR A 78 5.65 -4.14 -26.82
CA TYR A 78 6.57 -5.26 -27.01
C TYR A 78 7.95 -4.87 -26.50
N LEU A 79 8.53 -5.74 -25.69
CA LEU A 79 9.80 -5.52 -25.02
C LEU A 79 10.77 -6.65 -25.33
N TRP A 80 12.04 -6.32 -25.44
CA TRP A 80 13.13 -7.29 -25.53
C TRP A 80 14.05 -7.12 -24.34
N THR A 81 14.20 -8.17 -23.54
CA THR A 81 15.17 -8.21 -22.44
C THR A 81 16.35 -9.08 -22.82
N ASN A 82 17.53 -8.48 -22.93
CA ASN A 82 18.76 -9.17 -23.25
C ASN A 82 19.28 -9.94 -22.03
N SER A 83 19.59 -11.22 -22.20
CA SER A 83 19.96 -12.12 -21.10
C SER A 83 21.37 -11.90 -20.55
N TYR A 84 22.28 -11.27 -21.29
CA TYR A 84 23.64 -11.02 -20.80
C TYR A 84 23.75 -9.76 -19.95
N ASN A 85 23.17 -8.67 -20.45
CA ASN A 85 23.28 -7.38 -19.77
C ASN A 85 21.99 -6.96 -19.01
N ARG A 86 20.92 -7.76 -19.09
CA ARG A 86 19.61 -7.55 -18.47
C ARG A 86 18.93 -6.22 -18.86
N ARG A 87 19.36 -5.63 -19.97
CA ARG A 87 18.74 -4.41 -20.48
C ARG A 87 17.47 -4.75 -21.22
N THR A 88 16.41 -4.02 -20.90
CA THR A 88 15.13 -4.09 -21.59
C THR A 88 14.99 -2.88 -22.52
N ARG A 89 14.52 -3.12 -23.76
CA ARG A 89 14.17 -2.06 -24.70
C ARG A 89 12.79 -2.30 -25.30
N VAL A 90 12.13 -1.22 -25.69
CA VAL A 90 10.88 -1.31 -26.47
C VAL A 90 11.23 -1.73 -27.90
N VAL A 91 10.48 -2.70 -28.42
CA VAL A 91 10.62 -3.19 -29.81
C VAL A 91 9.61 -2.45 -30.69
N THR A 92 10.03 -1.31 -31.20
CA THR A 92 9.17 -0.43 -32.03
C THR A 92 8.88 -1.00 -33.41
N GLU A 93 9.73 -1.89 -33.90
CA GLU A 93 9.69 -2.51 -35.24
C GLU A 93 8.44 -3.39 -35.42
N ILE A 94 7.85 -3.87 -34.36
CA ILE A 94 6.63 -4.69 -34.35
C ILE A 94 5.49 -4.07 -33.60
N ALA A 95 5.58 -2.78 -33.21
CA ALA A 95 4.59 -2.12 -32.36
C ALA A 95 3.16 -2.13 -32.94
N SER A 96 3.03 -2.13 -34.27
CA SER A 96 1.76 -2.20 -34.99
C SER A 96 1.25 -3.61 -35.27
N VAL A 97 2.04 -4.64 -34.93
CA VAL A 97 1.67 -6.04 -35.22
C VAL A 97 0.75 -6.55 -34.10
N PRO A 98 -0.48 -6.99 -34.42
CA PRO A 98 -1.36 -7.62 -33.44
C PRO A 98 -0.72 -8.88 -32.84
N GLN A 99 -0.88 -9.09 -31.54
CA GLN A 99 -0.25 -10.21 -30.81
C GLN A 99 -0.59 -11.59 -31.41
N HIS A 100 -1.82 -11.79 -31.89
CA HIS A 100 -2.25 -13.06 -32.47
C HIS A 100 -1.58 -13.40 -33.82
N LEU A 101 -0.93 -12.43 -34.45
CA LEU A 101 -0.15 -12.63 -35.65
C LEU A 101 1.33 -12.91 -35.36
N LEU A 102 1.79 -12.62 -34.13
CA LEU A 102 3.12 -12.98 -33.69
C LEU A 102 3.17 -14.48 -33.45
N VAL A 103 4.08 -15.13 -34.15
CA VAL A 103 4.28 -16.56 -33.99
C VAL A 103 5.51 -16.73 -33.13
N GLY A 104 5.31 -17.14 -31.88
CA GLY A 104 6.41 -17.48 -30.99
C GLY A 104 7.27 -18.58 -31.64
N GLY A 105 8.55 -18.31 -31.80
CA GLY A 105 9.49 -19.29 -32.34
C GLY A 105 10.83 -19.22 -31.65
N HIS A 106 11.46 -20.36 -31.44
CA HIS A 106 12.86 -20.42 -31.06
C HIS A 106 13.69 -20.00 -32.27
N ASP A 107 14.18 -18.77 -32.25
CA ASP A 107 14.97 -18.23 -33.35
C ASP A 107 16.40 -17.91 -32.94
N GLU A 108 17.35 -18.57 -33.53
CA GLU A 108 18.78 -18.37 -33.23
C GLU A 108 19.31 -16.96 -33.53
N HIS A 109 18.51 -16.13 -34.24
CA HIS A 109 18.91 -14.81 -34.72
C HIS A 109 18.19 -13.67 -33.98
N ASN A 110 17.52 -13.92 -32.81
CA ASN A 110 16.79 -12.90 -32.06
C ASN A 110 15.76 -12.15 -32.92
N ARG A 111 14.90 -12.88 -33.64
CA ARG A 111 13.89 -12.29 -34.50
C ARG A 111 12.49 -12.43 -33.94
N ALA A 112 11.69 -11.37 -34.09
CA ALA A 112 10.25 -11.48 -34.00
C ALA A 112 9.70 -12.00 -35.34
N ILE A 113 8.77 -12.94 -35.28
CA ILE A 113 8.18 -13.57 -36.47
C ILE A 113 6.68 -13.30 -36.44
N TYR A 114 6.14 -12.83 -37.57
CA TYR A 114 4.70 -12.69 -37.75
C TYR A 114 4.28 -13.05 -39.20
N THR A 115 2.98 -13.30 -39.35
CA THR A 115 2.42 -13.67 -40.66
C THR A 115 1.53 -12.57 -41.22
N GLN A 116 1.57 -12.42 -42.55
CA GLN A 116 0.72 -11.49 -43.29
C GLN A 116 0.13 -12.17 -44.51
N GLN A 117 -1.19 -12.17 -44.63
CA GLN A 117 -1.86 -12.73 -45.82
C GLN A 117 -1.65 -11.83 -47.04
N ARG A 118 -1.40 -12.46 -48.18
CA ARG A 118 -1.27 -11.77 -49.48
C ARG A 118 -2.56 -11.85 -50.27
N ALA A 119 -2.76 -10.92 -51.21
CA ALA A 119 -3.92 -10.87 -52.07
C ALA A 119 -4.05 -12.10 -53.02
N ASP A 120 -2.94 -12.80 -53.30
CA ASP A 120 -2.91 -14.04 -54.13
C ASP A 120 -3.25 -15.31 -53.32
N GLY A 121 -3.65 -15.16 -52.07
CA GLY A 121 -3.97 -16.26 -51.15
C GLY A 121 -2.74 -16.90 -50.48
N GLY A 122 -1.53 -16.47 -50.79
CA GLY A 122 -0.31 -16.90 -50.12
C GLY A 122 -0.08 -16.13 -48.82
N THR A 123 0.93 -16.55 -48.06
CA THR A 123 1.28 -15.97 -46.77
C THR A 123 2.73 -15.48 -46.80
N ASP A 124 2.95 -14.25 -46.38
CA ASP A 124 4.28 -13.74 -46.06
C ASP A 124 4.61 -14.04 -44.61
N VAL A 125 5.74 -14.69 -44.39
CA VAL A 125 6.33 -14.87 -43.04
C VAL A 125 7.41 -13.84 -42.89
N VAL A 126 7.10 -12.80 -42.14
CA VAL A 126 7.99 -11.67 -41.91
C VAL A 126 8.81 -11.93 -40.64
N ARG A 127 10.12 -11.81 -40.76
CA ARG A 127 11.08 -11.95 -39.69
C ARG A 127 11.78 -10.62 -39.48
N VAL A 128 11.69 -10.10 -38.26
CA VAL A 128 12.26 -8.80 -37.87
C VAL A 128 13.37 -9.04 -36.87
N GLY A 129 14.61 -8.71 -37.24
CA GLY A 129 15.76 -8.77 -36.34
C GLY A 129 15.62 -7.73 -35.22
N ILE A 130 15.50 -8.18 -33.97
CA ILE A 130 15.26 -7.28 -32.83
C ILE A 130 16.51 -6.48 -32.52
N GLU A 131 17.68 -7.08 -32.51
CA GLU A 131 18.95 -6.42 -32.16
C GLU A 131 19.73 -5.93 -33.38
N ASP A 132 19.52 -6.58 -34.53
CA ASP A 132 20.21 -6.27 -35.78
C ASP A 132 19.24 -6.37 -36.98
N PRO A 133 18.91 -5.24 -37.65
CA PRO A 133 18.08 -5.22 -38.86
C PRO A 133 18.64 -6.03 -40.05
N ALA A 134 19.92 -6.36 -40.05
CA ALA A 134 20.50 -7.22 -41.08
C ALA A 134 19.87 -8.61 -41.13
N PHE A 135 19.23 -9.05 -40.07
CA PHE A 135 18.49 -10.31 -40.00
C PHE A 135 17.02 -10.21 -40.42
N ASN A 136 16.56 -9.05 -40.88
CA ASN A 136 15.23 -8.91 -41.46
C ASN A 136 15.11 -9.76 -42.73
N SER A 137 14.02 -10.51 -42.84
CA SER A 137 13.73 -11.30 -44.04
C SER A 137 12.22 -11.56 -44.15
N THR A 138 11.79 -11.79 -45.40
CA THR A 138 10.43 -12.24 -45.67
C THR A 138 10.48 -13.52 -46.48
N LEU A 139 9.85 -14.57 -45.95
CA LEU A 139 9.65 -15.80 -46.64
C LEU A 139 8.24 -15.81 -47.26
N LYS A 140 8.17 -16.00 -48.60
CA LYS A 140 6.89 -16.07 -49.31
C LYS A 140 6.42 -17.50 -49.38
N VAL A 141 5.36 -17.82 -48.64
CA VAL A 141 4.73 -19.15 -48.70
C VAL A 141 3.63 -19.14 -49.77
N PRO A 142 3.60 -20.13 -50.67
CA PRO A 142 2.60 -20.21 -51.75
C PRO A 142 1.16 -20.32 -51.22
N ALA A 143 0.20 -19.96 -52.08
CA ALA A 143 -1.22 -20.25 -51.81
C ALA A 143 -1.45 -21.79 -51.76
N GLY A 144 -2.45 -22.19 -50.92
CA GLY A 144 -2.76 -23.60 -50.71
C GLY A 144 -1.94 -24.29 -49.62
N TYR A 145 -0.96 -23.60 -49.02
CA TYR A 145 -0.26 -24.09 -47.84
C TYR A 145 -1.09 -23.76 -46.61
N LEU A 146 -1.41 -24.79 -45.85
CA LEU A 146 -2.25 -24.71 -44.63
C LEU A 146 -1.38 -24.93 -43.40
N ASN A 147 -1.92 -24.59 -42.25
CA ASN A 147 -1.39 -24.93 -40.90
C ASN A 147 0.12 -24.65 -40.76
N LEU A 148 0.54 -23.43 -41.08
CA LEU A 148 1.96 -23.04 -40.98
C LEU A 148 2.47 -23.26 -39.56
N ARG A 149 3.61 -23.94 -39.43
CA ARG A 149 4.33 -24.20 -38.20
C ARG A 149 5.74 -23.64 -38.28
N PHE A 150 6.18 -23.02 -37.23
CA PHE A 150 7.51 -22.39 -37.16
C PHE A 150 8.41 -23.25 -36.27
N ALA A 151 9.52 -23.67 -36.80
CA ALA A 151 10.36 -24.68 -36.21
C ALA A 151 11.84 -24.37 -36.43
N GLY A 152 12.58 -23.90 -35.44
CA GLY A 152 14.02 -23.66 -35.51
C GLY A 152 14.48 -22.78 -36.68
N GLY A 153 13.70 -21.75 -37.03
CA GLY A 153 13.97 -20.89 -38.19
C GLY A 153 13.40 -21.41 -39.54
N TRP A 154 12.83 -22.58 -39.55
CA TRP A 154 12.16 -23.18 -40.69
C TRP A 154 10.65 -22.95 -40.64
N VAL A 155 10.00 -23.01 -41.81
CA VAL A 155 8.55 -22.98 -41.92
C VAL A 155 8.08 -24.31 -42.50
N LEU A 156 7.25 -24.99 -41.77
CA LEU A 156 6.59 -26.24 -42.21
C LEU A 156 5.13 -25.92 -42.50
N ALA A 157 4.60 -26.54 -43.55
CA ALA A 157 3.23 -26.34 -43.95
C ALA A 157 2.61 -27.65 -44.41
N THR A 158 1.31 -27.77 -44.24
CA THR A 158 0.52 -28.89 -44.76
C THR A 158 -0.07 -28.51 -46.12
N VAL A 159 -0.09 -29.43 -47.04
CA VAL A 159 -0.79 -29.34 -48.32
C VAL A 159 -1.87 -30.42 -48.33
N ASP A 160 -3.12 -30.01 -48.53
CA ASP A 160 -4.23 -30.92 -48.80
C ASP A 160 -4.20 -31.28 -50.32
N ARG A 161 -4.11 -32.57 -50.64
CA ARG A 161 -4.06 -33.07 -52.02
C ARG A 161 -5.46 -33.16 -52.65
N GLY A 162 -6.52 -32.95 -51.89
CA GLY A 162 -7.89 -33.03 -52.38
C GLY A 162 -8.45 -34.44 -52.55
N ASP A 163 -7.64 -35.47 -52.24
CA ASP A 163 -8.01 -36.88 -52.24
C ASP A 163 -8.20 -37.47 -50.82
N GLY A 164 -8.21 -36.59 -49.81
CA GLY A 164 -8.28 -36.98 -48.40
C GLY A 164 -6.91 -37.29 -47.79
N THR A 165 -5.83 -37.03 -48.52
CA THR A 165 -4.46 -37.20 -48.00
C THR A 165 -3.77 -35.87 -47.80
N TYR A 166 -2.84 -35.84 -46.83
CA TYR A 166 -2.05 -34.67 -46.48
C TYR A 166 -0.57 -34.88 -46.73
N GLU A 167 0.07 -33.82 -47.17
CA GLU A 167 1.50 -33.78 -47.37
C GLU A 167 2.11 -32.63 -46.57
N MET A 168 3.13 -32.89 -45.78
CA MET A 168 3.89 -31.84 -45.10
C MET A 168 5.07 -31.42 -45.96
N ARG A 169 5.31 -30.13 -46.08
CA ARG A 169 6.42 -29.53 -46.84
C ARG A 169 7.22 -28.55 -45.99
N VAL A 170 8.48 -28.40 -46.35
CA VAL A 170 9.36 -27.35 -45.78
C VAL A 170 9.39 -26.16 -46.75
N ALA A 171 8.71 -25.08 -46.39
CA ALA A 171 8.61 -23.90 -47.25
C ALA A 171 9.97 -23.16 -47.34
N ARG A 172 10.45 -22.92 -48.57
CA ARG A 172 11.72 -22.23 -48.87
C ARG A 172 11.54 -20.84 -49.49
N GLY A 173 10.31 -20.46 -49.77
CA GLY A 173 9.97 -19.15 -50.34
C GLY A 173 10.18 -19.03 -51.85
N GLY A 174 10.39 -20.16 -52.53
CA GLY A 174 10.42 -20.26 -53.97
C GLY A 174 9.11 -20.79 -54.55
N ALA A 175 9.21 -21.49 -55.71
CA ALA A 175 8.08 -22.22 -56.26
C ALA A 175 7.74 -23.42 -55.35
N ALA A 176 6.46 -23.75 -55.22
CA ALA A 176 6.01 -24.87 -54.36
C ALA A 176 6.64 -26.21 -54.74
N ALA A 177 7.04 -26.38 -56.03
CA ALA A 177 7.71 -27.58 -56.51
C ALA A 177 9.13 -27.76 -55.93
N ASP A 178 9.76 -26.67 -55.49
CA ASP A 178 11.12 -26.68 -54.93
C ASP A 178 11.16 -26.97 -53.42
N ASP A 179 9.99 -26.97 -52.78
CA ASP A 179 9.88 -27.21 -51.37
C ASP A 179 9.99 -28.72 -51.07
N PRO A 180 10.93 -29.15 -50.22
CA PRO A 180 11.06 -30.56 -49.85
C PRO A 180 9.79 -31.12 -49.22
N VAL A 181 9.37 -32.27 -49.77
CA VAL A 181 8.30 -33.06 -49.13
C VAL A 181 8.89 -33.82 -47.95
N VAL A 182 8.19 -33.81 -46.83
CA VAL A 182 8.56 -34.55 -45.65
C VAL A 182 8.34 -36.04 -45.90
N GLN A 183 9.42 -36.81 -45.88
CA GLN A 183 9.42 -38.27 -46.12
C GLN A 183 9.14 -38.97 -44.78
N LEU A 184 7.89 -39.29 -44.53
CA LEU A 184 7.50 -40.08 -43.37
C LEU A 184 8.07 -41.49 -43.41
N PRO A 185 8.28 -42.15 -42.23
CA PRO A 185 8.75 -43.55 -42.22
C PRO A 185 7.78 -44.50 -42.88
N ALA A 186 8.30 -45.63 -43.34
CA ALA A 186 7.48 -46.69 -43.93
C ALA A 186 6.39 -47.14 -42.96
N GLY A 187 5.15 -47.24 -43.47
CA GLY A 187 3.98 -47.58 -42.63
C GLY A 187 3.29 -46.39 -41.97
N ALA A 188 3.74 -45.15 -42.22
CA ALA A 188 2.98 -43.96 -41.82
C ALA A 188 1.74 -43.77 -42.68
N SER A 189 0.63 -43.34 -42.13
CA SER A 189 -0.58 -42.94 -42.82
C SER A 189 -0.43 -41.53 -43.37
N THR A 190 -1.01 -41.28 -44.53
CA THR A 190 -1.15 -39.92 -45.12
C THR A 190 -2.55 -39.33 -44.91
N ASP A 191 -3.46 -40.08 -44.29
CA ASP A 191 -4.85 -39.65 -44.02
C ASP A 191 -4.96 -38.69 -42.86
N ALA A 192 -3.88 -38.53 -42.10
CA ALA A 192 -3.80 -37.61 -40.98
C ALA A 192 -2.64 -36.63 -41.13
N GLU A 193 -2.89 -35.37 -40.79
CA GLU A 193 -1.86 -34.34 -40.83
C GLU A 193 -0.77 -34.60 -39.76
N PRO A 194 0.52 -34.60 -40.16
CA PRO A 194 1.61 -34.64 -39.18
C PRO A 194 1.65 -33.38 -38.34
N VAL A 195 2.00 -33.52 -37.08
CA VAL A 195 2.07 -32.40 -36.11
C VAL A 195 3.51 -32.12 -35.72
N VAL A 196 3.85 -30.84 -35.53
CA VAL A 196 5.14 -30.39 -34.98
C VAL A 196 5.04 -30.38 -33.46
N LEU A 197 5.95 -31.08 -32.79
CA LEU A 197 5.96 -31.27 -31.33
C LEU A 197 7.10 -30.53 -30.64
N GLY A 198 8.19 -30.22 -31.35
CA GLY A 198 9.34 -29.49 -30.87
C GLY A 198 10.36 -29.25 -31.98
N ALA A 199 11.21 -28.24 -31.83
CA ALA A 199 12.20 -27.93 -32.84
C ALA A 199 13.46 -27.30 -32.26
N TYR A 200 14.61 -27.61 -32.89
CA TYR A 200 15.87 -26.92 -32.65
C TYR A 200 16.67 -26.91 -33.95
N SER A 201 17.04 -25.69 -34.43
CA SER A 201 17.77 -25.53 -35.70
C SER A 201 17.08 -26.23 -36.87
N SER A 202 17.71 -27.20 -37.50
CA SER A 202 17.14 -27.97 -38.61
C SER A 202 16.45 -29.27 -38.20
N ASN A 203 16.45 -29.59 -36.90
CA ASN A 203 15.86 -30.81 -36.39
C ASN A 203 14.49 -30.51 -35.75
N VAL A 204 13.47 -31.23 -36.17
CA VAL A 204 12.09 -31.03 -35.76
C VAL A 204 11.50 -32.35 -35.29
N VAL A 205 10.98 -32.41 -34.09
CA VAL A 205 10.19 -33.58 -33.65
C VAL A 205 8.80 -33.48 -34.26
N ILE A 206 8.40 -34.50 -35.00
CA ILE A 206 7.06 -34.61 -35.55
C ILE A 206 6.35 -35.85 -35.03
N GLY A 207 5.04 -35.70 -34.83
CA GLY A 207 4.12 -36.78 -34.61
C GLY A 207 3.35 -37.08 -35.88
N TYR A 208 3.11 -38.37 -36.15
CA TYR A 208 2.33 -38.83 -37.30
C TYR A 208 1.49 -40.06 -36.88
N ARG A 209 0.53 -40.45 -37.69
CA ARG A 209 -0.20 -41.70 -37.49
C ARG A 209 0.43 -42.82 -38.33
N THR A 210 0.49 -44.01 -37.79
CA THR A 210 0.83 -45.23 -38.53
C THR A 210 -0.42 -45.80 -39.21
N ALA A 211 -0.25 -46.72 -40.16
CA ALA A 211 -1.35 -47.30 -40.94
C ALA A 211 -2.37 -48.06 -40.07
N ASP A 212 -1.97 -48.57 -38.90
CA ASP A 212 -2.84 -49.16 -37.91
C ASP A 212 -3.54 -48.13 -36.97
N GLY A 213 -3.32 -46.85 -37.21
CA GLY A 213 -3.90 -45.73 -36.45
C GLY A 213 -3.16 -45.36 -35.16
N SER A 214 -2.09 -46.06 -34.80
CA SER A 214 -1.27 -45.78 -33.65
C SER A 214 -0.44 -44.51 -33.83
N PRO A 215 -0.08 -43.77 -32.74
CA PRO A 215 0.81 -42.61 -32.83
C PRO A 215 2.25 -43.06 -33.16
N GLY A 216 2.87 -42.41 -34.13
CA GLY A 216 4.28 -42.54 -34.45
C GLY A 216 5.01 -41.21 -34.24
N TYR A 217 6.28 -41.26 -33.90
CA TYR A 217 7.10 -40.09 -33.67
C TYR A 217 8.43 -40.18 -34.36
N GLY A 218 8.99 -39.04 -34.79
CA GLY A 218 10.27 -39.04 -35.47
C GLY A 218 10.94 -37.67 -35.46
N ILE A 219 12.22 -37.65 -35.81
CA ILE A 219 13.00 -36.43 -35.98
C ILE A 219 13.11 -36.14 -37.48
N LEU A 220 12.46 -35.07 -37.91
CA LEU A 220 12.57 -34.51 -39.24
C LEU A 220 13.84 -33.66 -39.34
N THR A 221 14.64 -33.89 -40.35
CA THR A 221 15.72 -33.00 -40.78
C THR A 221 15.19 -32.05 -41.85
N ALA A 222 14.93 -30.78 -41.50
CA ALA A 222 14.19 -29.83 -42.32
C ALA A 222 14.89 -29.52 -43.66
N TYR A 223 16.23 -29.53 -43.74
CA TYR A 223 16.93 -29.22 -44.98
C TYR A 223 16.76 -30.28 -46.10
N ASN A 224 16.43 -31.52 -45.75
CA ASN A 224 16.28 -32.61 -46.75
C ASN A 224 14.93 -33.35 -46.68
N GLY A 225 14.06 -32.98 -45.72
CA GLY A 225 12.74 -33.56 -45.55
C GLY A 225 12.72 -35.01 -45.00
N ARG A 226 13.84 -35.58 -44.53
CA ARG A 226 13.89 -36.95 -44.02
C ARG A 226 13.50 -37.05 -42.56
N VAL A 227 12.74 -38.06 -42.22
CA VAL A 227 12.30 -38.39 -40.86
C VAL A 227 12.97 -39.67 -40.39
N ALA A 228 13.69 -39.59 -39.28
CA ALA A 228 14.19 -40.75 -38.52
C ALA A 228 13.21 -41.08 -37.38
N PRO A 229 12.71 -42.35 -37.28
CA PRO A 229 11.75 -42.70 -36.24
C PRO A 229 12.38 -42.64 -34.87
N LEU A 230 11.58 -42.22 -33.84
CA LEU A 230 11.92 -42.24 -32.42
C LEU A 230 11.38 -43.51 -31.76
N PRO A 231 12.12 -44.13 -30.84
CA PRO A 231 11.70 -45.34 -30.13
C PRO A 231 10.75 -45.03 -28.97
N VAL A 232 9.64 -44.36 -29.26
CA VAL A 232 8.63 -44.00 -28.27
C VAL A 232 7.68 -45.16 -28.05
N THR A 233 7.46 -45.53 -26.78
CA THR A 233 6.50 -46.55 -26.35
C THR A 233 5.51 -45.97 -25.37
N GLY A 234 4.22 -46.30 -25.49
CA GLY A 234 3.15 -45.80 -24.64
C GLY A 234 2.74 -44.36 -24.96
N GLU A 235 2.04 -43.74 -24.04
CA GLU A 235 1.65 -42.35 -24.18
C GLU A 235 2.84 -41.42 -23.96
N ALA A 236 3.01 -40.48 -24.87
CA ALA A 236 4.11 -39.53 -24.82
C ALA A 236 3.66 -38.10 -25.08
N SER A 237 4.21 -37.16 -24.32
CA SER A 237 3.94 -35.72 -24.39
C SER A 237 5.19 -34.91 -24.11
N SER A 238 5.07 -33.59 -24.10
CA SER A 238 6.16 -32.67 -23.74
C SER A 238 7.47 -32.92 -24.48
N PHE A 239 7.38 -33.16 -25.80
CA PHE A 239 8.57 -33.38 -26.64
C PHE A 239 9.44 -32.11 -26.67
N ARG A 240 10.74 -32.28 -26.45
CA ARG A 240 11.75 -31.24 -26.57
C ARG A 240 12.97 -31.74 -27.32
N ILE A 241 13.61 -30.85 -28.07
CA ILE A 241 14.84 -31.12 -28.76
C ILE A 241 15.82 -29.96 -28.51
N THR A 242 17.06 -30.29 -28.25
CA THR A 242 18.17 -29.35 -28.09
C THR A 242 19.25 -29.65 -29.13
N GLN A 243 20.40 -28.98 -29.02
CA GLN A 243 21.55 -29.28 -29.90
C GLN A 243 22.04 -30.72 -29.76
N THR A 244 21.93 -31.31 -28.61
CA THR A 244 22.57 -32.58 -28.28
C THR A 244 21.59 -33.69 -27.91
N THR A 245 20.37 -33.35 -27.55
CA THR A 245 19.41 -34.34 -26.99
C THR A 245 17.99 -34.14 -27.54
N VAL A 246 17.25 -35.24 -27.57
CA VAL A 246 15.79 -35.24 -27.66
C VAL A 246 15.21 -35.85 -26.41
N SER A 247 14.09 -35.29 -25.90
CA SER A 247 13.43 -35.77 -24.72
C SER A 247 11.92 -35.69 -24.87
N TRP A 248 11.22 -36.55 -24.11
CA TRP A 248 9.76 -36.57 -23.99
C TRP A 248 9.33 -37.11 -22.62
N PHE A 249 8.23 -36.65 -22.14
CA PHE A 249 7.56 -37.24 -20.99
C PHE A 249 6.75 -38.47 -21.43
N SER A 250 6.81 -39.56 -20.69
CA SER A 250 6.10 -40.78 -21.03
C SER A 250 5.52 -41.41 -19.78
N ARG A 251 4.31 -41.95 -19.94
CA ARG A 251 3.66 -42.84 -19.00
C ARG A 251 3.66 -44.24 -19.56
N ASP A 252 4.27 -45.17 -18.85
CA ASP A 252 4.15 -46.58 -19.24
C ASP A 252 2.95 -47.20 -18.51
N GLY A 253 2.28 -48.14 -19.13
CA GLY A 253 1.09 -48.82 -18.58
C GLY A 253 1.35 -49.62 -17.29
N SER A 254 2.58 -49.68 -16.79
CA SER A 254 3.00 -50.34 -15.56
C SER A 254 3.14 -49.38 -14.38
N GLY A 255 2.76 -48.11 -14.55
CA GLY A 255 2.81 -47.06 -13.52
C GLY A 255 4.13 -46.30 -13.45
N GLY A 256 5.07 -46.55 -14.35
CA GLY A 256 6.29 -45.79 -14.51
C GLY A 256 6.05 -44.55 -15.32
N GLN A 257 6.24 -43.36 -14.69
CA GLN A 257 6.18 -42.09 -15.36
C GLN A 257 7.52 -41.36 -15.24
N GLY A 258 7.92 -40.68 -16.31
CA GLY A 258 9.19 -39.97 -16.29
C GLY A 258 9.59 -39.44 -17.65
N VAL A 259 10.68 -38.67 -17.64
CA VAL A 259 11.27 -38.12 -18.85
C VAL A 259 12.23 -39.13 -19.47
N ARG A 260 12.03 -39.40 -20.75
CA ARG A 260 12.92 -40.16 -21.58
C ARG A 260 13.89 -39.20 -22.27
N VAL A 261 15.17 -39.42 -22.14
CA VAL A 261 16.22 -38.56 -22.70
C VAL A 261 17.18 -39.42 -23.51
N MET A 262 17.46 -39.01 -24.73
CA MET A 262 18.46 -39.67 -25.58
C MET A 262 19.32 -38.67 -26.35
N PRO A 263 20.59 -38.95 -26.62
CA PRO A 263 21.42 -38.13 -27.50
C PRO A 263 20.83 -38.07 -28.89
N LEU A 264 20.91 -36.89 -29.50
CA LEU A 264 20.43 -36.67 -30.87
C LEU A 264 21.22 -37.58 -31.84
N GLY A 265 20.49 -38.31 -32.68
CA GLY A 265 21.08 -39.26 -33.63
C GLY A 265 21.52 -40.61 -33.01
N SER A 266 21.31 -40.86 -31.74
CA SER A 266 21.58 -42.14 -31.09
C SER A 266 20.50 -43.17 -31.41
N THR A 267 20.92 -44.45 -31.49
CA THR A 267 20.02 -45.62 -31.57
C THR A 267 19.94 -46.38 -30.26
N ALA A 268 20.62 -45.90 -29.22
CA ALA A 268 20.58 -46.49 -27.89
C ALA A 268 19.21 -46.28 -27.22
N ALA A 269 18.86 -47.13 -26.26
CA ALA A 269 17.67 -46.94 -25.46
C ALA A 269 17.72 -45.61 -24.67
N PRO A 270 16.60 -44.88 -24.61
CA PRO A 270 16.57 -43.62 -23.86
C PRO A 270 16.81 -43.84 -22.35
N ARG A 271 17.54 -42.92 -21.75
CA ARG A 271 17.63 -42.84 -20.29
C ARG A 271 16.29 -42.39 -19.70
N VAL A 272 15.87 -43.03 -18.64
CA VAL A 272 14.65 -42.67 -17.90
C VAL A 272 14.99 -41.88 -16.66
N VAL A 273 14.36 -40.71 -16.49
CA VAL A 273 14.41 -39.90 -15.27
C VAL A 273 13.02 -39.92 -14.65
N PRO A 274 12.79 -40.64 -13.56
CA PRO A 274 11.49 -40.67 -12.88
C PRO A 274 11.09 -39.29 -12.37
N LEU A 275 9.82 -38.91 -12.49
CA LEU A 275 9.26 -37.71 -11.90
C LEU A 275 8.16 -38.08 -10.89
N ALA A 276 8.15 -37.39 -9.76
CA ALA A 276 7.12 -37.54 -8.72
C ALA A 276 5.96 -36.57 -8.99
N THR A 277 5.10 -36.91 -9.96
CA THR A 277 3.92 -36.06 -10.26
C THR A 277 2.85 -36.23 -9.19
N GLU A 278 2.12 -35.16 -8.92
CA GLU A 278 1.05 -35.16 -7.89
C GLU A 278 -0.22 -35.85 -8.38
N SER A 279 -0.49 -35.78 -9.69
CA SER A 279 -1.63 -36.48 -10.31
C SER A 279 -1.19 -37.29 -11.52
N PRO A 280 -1.74 -38.51 -11.70
CA PRO A 280 -1.47 -39.33 -12.88
C PRO A 280 -1.99 -38.68 -14.20
N ASP A 281 -2.97 -37.79 -14.11
CA ASP A 281 -3.64 -37.20 -15.29
C ASP A 281 -3.18 -35.78 -15.59
N SER A 282 -2.31 -35.16 -14.75
CA SER A 282 -1.83 -33.80 -14.97
C SER A 282 -0.99 -33.65 -16.25
N GLU A 283 -1.13 -32.55 -16.92
CA GLU A 283 -0.29 -32.19 -18.07
C GLU A 283 1.10 -31.78 -17.56
N VAL A 284 2.13 -32.54 -17.93
CA VAL A 284 3.50 -32.30 -17.49
C VAL A 284 4.29 -31.63 -18.60
N THR A 285 4.84 -30.45 -18.32
CA THR A 285 5.80 -29.77 -19.20
C THR A 285 7.22 -30.02 -18.68
N THR A 286 8.11 -30.47 -19.58
CA THR A 286 9.48 -30.88 -19.21
C THR A 286 10.52 -30.24 -20.11
N PHE A 287 11.68 -29.94 -19.54
CA PHE A 287 12.87 -29.46 -20.26
C PHE A 287 14.11 -30.16 -19.73
N VAL A 288 15.05 -30.48 -20.61
CA VAL A 288 16.35 -31.00 -20.20
C VAL A 288 17.37 -29.86 -20.23
N VAL A 289 17.98 -29.61 -19.05
CA VAL A 289 19.00 -28.58 -18.86
C VAL A 289 20.22 -29.26 -18.25
N ALA A 290 21.30 -29.39 -19.03
CA ALA A 290 22.44 -30.20 -18.64
C ALA A 290 22.04 -31.64 -18.23
N ASP A 291 22.43 -32.08 -17.03
CA ASP A 291 22.07 -33.38 -16.47
C ASP A 291 20.87 -33.32 -15.51
N ASN A 292 19.91 -32.42 -15.80
CA ASN A 292 18.72 -32.23 -14.98
C ASN A 292 17.48 -32.14 -15.87
N VAL A 293 16.32 -32.43 -15.26
CA VAL A 293 15.00 -32.16 -15.82
C VAL A 293 14.41 -30.97 -15.03
N VAL A 294 14.10 -29.88 -15.73
CA VAL A 294 13.28 -28.78 -15.23
C VAL A 294 11.85 -29.05 -15.69
N TRP A 295 10.90 -29.03 -14.77
CA TRP A 295 9.55 -29.43 -15.09
C TRP A 295 8.50 -28.79 -14.18
N HIS A 296 7.28 -28.73 -14.66
CA HIS A 296 6.09 -28.40 -13.86
C HIS A 296 4.90 -29.22 -14.37
N GLU A 297 3.97 -29.45 -13.48
CA GLU A 297 2.62 -29.87 -13.84
C GLU A 297 1.87 -28.59 -14.28
N ASP A 298 0.63 -28.53 -14.36
CA ASP A 298 -0.18 -27.39 -14.82
C ASP A 298 0.41 -25.99 -14.51
N THR A 299 -0.06 -24.96 -15.20
CA THR A 299 0.27 -23.56 -14.91
C THR A 299 -0.26 -23.18 -13.52
N GLY A 300 0.50 -22.38 -12.75
CA GLY A 300 0.16 -21.98 -11.39
C GLY A 300 0.79 -22.87 -10.32
N GLY A 301 1.38 -24.00 -10.70
CA GLY A 301 2.14 -24.86 -9.79
C GLY A 301 3.63 -24.51 -9.72
N PRO A 302 4.41 -25.23 -8.88
CA PRO A 302 5.84 -24.97 -8.74
C PRO A 302 6.64 -25.44 -9.96
N LEU A 303 7.67 -24.66 -10.34
CA LEU A 303 8.71 -25.12 -11.26
C LEU A 303 9.75 -25.90 -10.47
N ARG A 304 9.97 -27.17 -10.86
CA ARG A 304 10.83 -28.12 -10.16
C ARG A 304 12.04 -28.50 -10.99
N LEU A 305 13.09 -28.93 -10.32
CA LEU A 305 14.31 -29.44 -10.92
C LEU A 305 14.61 -30.82 -10.32
N THR A 306 14.70 -31.84 -11.19
CA THR A 306 15.06 -33.21 -10.82
C THR A 306 16.37 -33.57 -11.50
N PRO A 307 17.46 -33.86 -10.77
CA PRO A 307 18.71 -34.32 -11.35
C PRO A 307 18.58 -35.71 -12.00
N PHE A 308 19.38 -35.98 -13.02
CA PHE A 308 19.43 -37.32 -13.63
C PHE A 308 19.86 -38.41 -12.63
N ALA A 309 20.56 -38.04 -11.56
CA ALA A 309 21.00 -38.97 -10.51
C ALA A 309 19.85 -39.55 -9.67
N GLY A 310 18.68 -38.94 -9.67
CA GLY A 310 17.49 -39.42 -8.99
C GLY A 310 16.68 -38.31 -8.30
N ALA A 311 15.47 -38.67 -7.88
CA ALA A 311 14.48 -37.73 -7.31
C ALA A 311 14.82 -37.24 -5.88
N ASP A 312 15.72 -37.94 -5.14
CA ASP A 312 16.04 -37.61 -3.75
C ASP A 312 16.67 -36.20 -3.54
N THR A 313 17.02 -35.54 -4.64
CA THR A 313 17.61 -34.19 -4.67
C THR A 313 16.77 -33.19 -5.48
N GLU A 314 15.47 -33.44 -5.62
CA GLU A 314 14.54 -32.52 -6.26
C GLU A 314 14.50 -31.20 -5.50
N ARG A 315 14.44 -30.08 -6.20
CA ARG A 315 14.29 -28.74 -5.64
C ARG A 315 13.30 -27.92 -6.42
N THR A 316 12.59 -27.03 -5.71
CA THR A 316 11.75 -26.00 -6.31
C THR A 316 12.61 -24.85 -6.81
N LEU A 317 12.42 -24.44 -8.05
CA LEU A 317 13.05 -23.29 -8.68
C LEU A 317 12.18 -22.03 -8.55
N LEU A 318 10.87 -22.17 -8.81
CA LEU A 318 9.87 -21.13 -8.59
C LEU A 318 8.72 -21.73 -7.79
N SER A 319 8.15 -20.94 -6.90
CA SER A 319 6.97 -21.35 -6.11
C SER A 319 5.70 -21.46 -6.97
N GLU A 320 5.64 -20.65 -8.05
CA GLU A 320 4.55 -20.62 -9.01
C GLU A 320 5.10 -20.30 -10.39
N VAL A 321 4.67 -21.02 -11.43
CA VAL A 321 5.05 -20.78 -12.82
C VAL A 321 3.82 -20.46 -13.67
N GLU A 322 3.90 -19.39 -14.45
CA GLU A 322 2.84 -18.97 -15.38
C GLU A 322 3.12 -19.44 -16.81
N THR A 323 4.37 -19.33 -17.24
CA THR A 323 4.79 -19.66 -18.60
C THR A 323 6.24 -20.11 -18.62
N THR A 324 6.53 -21.12 -19.42
CA THR A 324 7.89 -21.63 -19.64
C THR A 324 8.22 -21.72 -21.12
N PHE A 325 9.46 -21.40 -21.47
CA PHE A 325 10.01 -21.54 -22.83
C PHE A 325 11.40 -22.15 -22.77
N LEU A 326 11.71 -23.02 -23.75
CA LEU A 326 13.09 -23.42 -24.02
C LEU A 326 13.77 -22.28 -24.76
N ARG A 327 14.96 -21.88 -24.33
CA ARG A 327 15.75 -20.89 -25.05
C ARG A 327 16.34 -21.46 -26.32
N ALA A 328 16.43 -20.63 -27.35
CA ALA A 328 16.94 -21.04 -28.68
C ALA A 328 18.46 -21.37 -28.71
N GLU A 329 19.18 -21.12 -27.63
CA GLU A 329 20.59 -21.48 -27.51
C GLU A 329 20.77 -22.94 -27.06
N GLY A 330 21.77 -23.62 -27.70
CA GLY A 330 22.01 -25.05 -27.63
C GLY A 330 22.22 -25.69 -26.26
N ASP A 331 22.28 -24.89 -25.20
CA ASP A 331 22.57 -25.34 -23.84
C ASP A 331 21.32 -25.74 -23.03
N GLY A 332 20.14 -25.65 -23.64
CA GLY A 332 18.90 -26.07 -22.99
C GLY A 332 18.42 -25.17 -21.88
N ASN A 333 18.78 -23.88 -21.86
CA ASN A 333 18.29 -22.96 -20.85
C ASN A 333 16.77 -22.80 -20.92
N VAL A 334 16.12 -22.77 -19.75
CA VAL A 334 14.68 -22.55 -19.59
C VAL A 334 14.43 -21.12 -19.15
N VAL A 335 13.54 -20.42 -19.85
CA VAL A 335 13.02 -19.13 -19.44
C VAL A 335 11.63 -19.33 -18.87
N ALA A 336 11.37 -18.78 -17.70
CA ALA A 336 10.08 -18.87 -17.05
C ALA A 336 9.62 -17.50 -16.54
N LEU A 337 8.34 -17.21 -16.66
CA LEU A 337 7.64 -16.18 -15.91
C LEU A 337 6.97 -16.84 -14.73
N GLY A 338 7.22 -16.35 -13.52
CA GLY A 338 6.66 -16.93 -12.33
C GLY A 338 7.09 -16.20 -11.07
N ARG A 339 6.77 -16.80 -9.91
CA ARG A 339 7.12 -16.27 -8.60
C ARG A 339 8.26 -17.07 -7.97
N ASP A 340 9.23 -16.35 -7.43
CA ASP A 340 10.31 -16.95 -6.63
C ASP A 340 9.82 -17.35 -5.21
N ALA A 341 10.74 -17.79 -4.35
CA ALA A 341 10.43 -18.17 -2.99
C ALA A 341 9.98 -16.99 -2.11
N ASP A 342 10.32 -15.77 -2.47
CA ASP A 342 9.90 -14.54 -1.78
C ASP A 342 8.58 -13.99 -2.32
N GLY A 343 7.95 -14.69 -3.29
CA GLY A 343 6.70 -14.28 -3.93
C GLY A 343 6.85 -13.18 -4.98
N LYS A 344 8.07 -12.82 -5.38
CA LYS A 344 8.31 -11.83 -6.43
C LYS A 344 8.04 -12.42 -7.81
N ARG A 345 7.21 -11.75 -8.58
CA ARG A 345 6.90 -12.12 -9.96
C ARG A 345 7.96 -11.57 -10.91
N ALA A 346 8.60 -12.45 -11.68
CA ALA A 346 9.70 -12.06 -12.55
C ALA A 346 9.90 -13.03 -13.72
N ILE A 347 10.66 -12.58 -14.73
CA ILE A 347 11.19 -13.43 -15.79
C ILE A 347 12.56 -13.96 -15.34
N HIS A 348 12.67 -15.27 -15.24
CA HIS A 348 13.85 -16.01 -14.84
C HIS A 348 14.44 -16.79 -16.01
N SER A 349 15.74 -17.02 -15.99
CA SER A 349 16.43 -17.93 -16.91
C SER A 349 17.24 -18.96 -16.13
N PHE A 350 16.88 -20.21 -16.27
CA PHE A 350 17.56 -21.34 -15.62
C PHE A 350 18.49 -22.01 -16.62
N GLY A 351 19.76 -22.00 -16.32
CA GLY A 351 20.78 -22.56 -17.19
C GLY A 351 21.99 -23.05 -16.43
N LYS A 352 22.89 -23.74 -17.14
CA LYS A 352 24.15 -24.24 -16.58
C LYS A 352 25.14 -23.10 -16.38
N ASP A 353 25.65 -22.97 -15.17
CA ASP A 353 26.75 -22.06 -14.85
C ASP A 353 28.13 -22.63 -15.25
N GLY A 354 29.19 -21.83 -15.02
CA GLY A 354 30.57 -22.26 -15.31
C GLY A 354 31.06 -23.45 -14.49
N LEU A 355 30.35 -23.84 -13.45
CA LEU A 355 30.63 -24.99 -12.60
C LEU A 355 29.77 -26.23 -12.95
N GLY A 356 28.85 -26.07 -13.89
CA GLY A 356 27.94 -27.13 -14.32
C GLY A 356 26.67 -27.27 -13.48
N LEU A 357 26.44 -26.37 -12.53
CA LEU A 357 25.26 -26.32 -11.72
C LEU A 357 24.16 -25.49 -12.41
N ILE A 358 22.90 -25.78 -12.10
CA ILE A 358 21.79 -24.94 -12.58
C ILE A 358 21.74 -23.69 -11.72
N SER A 359 21.96 -22.56 -12.37
CA SER A 359 21.81 -21.22 -11.79
C SER A 359 20.51 -20.58 -12.22
N ASP A 360 19.94 -19.80 -11.32
CA ASP A 360 18.85 -18.87 -11.60
C ASP A 360 19.43 -17.50 -11.97
N LEU A 361 19.06 -17.01 -13.15
CA LEU A 361 19.37 -15.67 -13.60
C LEU A 361 18.06 -14.88 -13.66
N LEU A 362 17.85 -13.97 -12.72
CA LEU A 362 16.77 -12.99 -12.78
C LEU A 362 17.01 -12.06 -13.97
N LEU A 363 16.16 -12.16 -14.98
CA LEU A 363 16.22 -11.32 -16.20
C LEU A 363 15.52 -9.97 -15.97
N ARG A 364 14.31 -10.00 -15.40
CA ARG A 364 13.49 -8.81 -15.20
C ARG A 364 12.45 -9.06 -14.11
N GLU A 365 12.38 -8.19 -13.13
CA GLU A 365 11.21 -8.10 -12.23
C GLU A 365 10.02 -7.50 -12.97
N VAL A 366 8.83 -8.04 -12.76
CA VAL A 366 7.60 -7.45 -13.31
C VAL A 366 7.30 -6.18 -12.51
N PRO A 367 7.24 -5.02 -13.17
CA PRO A 367 7.00 -3.76 -12.45
C PRO A 367 5.59 -3.73 -11.88
N LYS A 368 5.46 -3.14 -10.70
CA LYS A 368 4.15 -2.82 -10.15
C LYS A 368 3.58 -1.64 -10.91
N VAL A 369 2.34 -1.76 -11.34
CA VAL A 369 1.59 -0.70 -12.00
C VAL A 369 0.48 -0.21 -11.07
N LYS A 370 0.18 1.07 -11.14
CA LYS A 370 -0.95 1.64 -10.41
C LYS A 370 -2.25 1.06 -10.98
N THR A 371 -3.03 0.39 -10.14
CA THR A 371 -4.29 -0.27 -10.51
C THR A 371 -5.51 0.54 -10.13
N ALA A 372 -5.40 1.36 -9.10
CA ALA A 372 -6.45 2.29 -8.71
C ALA A 372 -5.86 3.50 -7.98
N ASP A 373 -6.51 4.64 -8.15
CA ASP A 373 -6.23 5.85 -7.37
C ASP A 373 -6.87 5.73 -6.00
N GLY A 374 -6.12 6.13 -4.97
CA GLY A 374 -6.68 6.35 -3.65
C GLY A 374 -7.47 7.65 -3.62
N VAL A 375 -8.59 7.66 -2.89
CA VAL A 375 -9.45 8.83 -2.75
C VAL A 375 -9.67 9.10 -1.26
N ILE A 376 -9.33 10.29 -0.80
CA ILE A 376 -9.61 10.68 0.58
C ILE A 376 -11.09 11.05 0.71
N GLY A 377 -11.83 10.28 1.51
CA GLY A 377 -13.27 10.43 1.74
C GLY A 377 -13.64 11.17 3.02
N ALA A 378 -12.79 11.08 4.05
CA ALA A 378 -13.01 11.76 5.32
C ALA A 378 -11.71 11.92 6.10
N LEU A 379 -11.65 12.90 7.01
CA LEU A 379 -10.49 13.16 7.87
C LEU A 379 -10.90 13.72 9.23
N SER A 380 -10.06 13.46 10.22
CA SER A 380 -10.14 13.99 11.58
C SER A 380 -8.73 14.35 12.04
N LEU A 381 -8.58 15.47 12.72
CA LEU A 381 -7.30 15.92 13.29
C LEU A 381 -7.56 16.35 14.73
N ASP A 382 -6.90 15.71 15.68
CA ASP A 382 -7.02 16.02 17.09
C ASP A 382 -5.65 15.85 17.77
N ARG A 383 -5.21 16.89 18.47
CA ARG A 383 -3.97 16.92 19.26
C ARG A 383 -2.74 16.42 18.48
N GLY A 384 -2.66 16.80 17.19
CA GLY A 384 -1.57 16.42 16.28
C GLY A 384 -1.68 15.01 15.72
N ARG A 385 -2.78 14.28 15.94
CA ARG A 385 -3.05 12.98 15.30
C ARG A 385 -4.03 13.14 14.18
N LEU A 386 -3.58 12.84 12.98
CA LEU A 386 -4.41 12.79 11.78
C LEU A 386 -4.95 11.38 11.58
N ARG A 387 -6.26 11.28 11.36
CA ARG A 387 -6.94 10.09 10.87
C ARG A 387 -7.62 10.44 9.56
N TYR A 388 -7.50 9.57 8.56
CA TYR A 388 -8.18 9.77 7.29
C TYR A 388 -8.63 8.43 6.70
N VAL A 389 -9.74 8.49 5.98
CA VAL A 389 -10.28 7.34 5.25
C VAL A 389 -9.81 7.41 3.82
N ASN A 390 -9.10 6.39 3.37
CA ASN A 390 -8.75 6.20 1.97
C ASN A 390 -9.70 5.17 1.36
N SER A 391 -10.46 5.59 0.36
CA SER A 391 -11.31 4.71 -0.45
C SER A 391 -10.53 4.25 -1.66
N LEU A 392 -10.33 2.94 -1.78
CA LEU A 392 -9.53 2.33 -2.82
C LEU A 392 -10.28 1.13 -3.42
N ALA A 393 -10.63 1.21 -4.71
CA ALA A 393 -11.37 0.17 -5.42
C ALA A 393 -12.65 -0.31 -4.69
N GLY A 394 -13.32 0.60 -3.98
CA GLY A 394 -14.55 0.30 -3.22
C GLY A 394 -14.33 -0.23 -1.81
N THR A 395 -13.10 -0.26 -1.35
CA THR A 395 -12.75 -0.60 0.05
C THR A 395 -12.30 0.67 0.78
N ASP A 396 -12.93 0.96 1.91
CA ASP A 396 -12.56 2.07 2.78
C ASP A 396 -11.57 1.57 3.85
N THR A 397 -10.44 2.24 3.93
CA THR A 397 -9.39 1.92 4.91
C THR A 397 -9.10 3.14 5.77
N LEU A 398 -9.11 2.98 7.09
CA LEU A 398 -8.70 4.02 8.02
C LEU A 398 -7.17 4.02 8.15
N HIS A 399 -6.60 5.19 7.97
CA HIS A 399 -5.18 5.46 8.17
C HIS A 399 -4.97 6.42 9.33
N GLY A 400 -3.86 6.25 10.05
CA GLY A 400 -3.44 7.15 11.11
C GLY A 400 -2.04 7.68 10.86
N LYS A 401 -1.83 8.96 11.18
CA LYS A 401 -0.51 9.59 11.12
C LYS A 401 -0.33 10.55 12.27
N ASP A 402 0.78 10.43 12.97
CA ASP A 402 1.17 11.41 13.98
C ASP A 402 1.90 12.57 13.30
N ILE A 403 1.33 13.77 13.38
CA ILE A 403 1.90 14.99 12.79
C ILE A 403 2.91 15.65 13.73
N GLY A 404 2.89 15.27 15.02
CA GLY A 404 3.74 15.89 16.02
C GLY A 404 3.42 17.37 16.25
N THR A 405 4.25 18.03 17.05
CA THR A 405 4.11 19.47 17.32
C THR A 405 4.79 20.32 16.26
N GLY A 406 5.84 19.81 15.61
CA GLY A 406 6.67 20.53 14.65
C GLY A 406 6.30 20.31 13.18
N LEU A 407 5.13 19.78 12.87
CA LEU A 407 4.78 19.35 11.49
C LEU A 407 5.77 18.35 10.90
N ASP A 408 6.38 17.52 11.74
CA ASP A 408 7.28 16.44 11.33
C ASP A 408 6.51 15.10 11.44
N PRO A 409 5.96 14.59 10.35
CA PRO A 409 5.11 13.42 10.40
C PRO A 409 5.94 12.15 10.62
N ALA A 410 5.60 11.40 11.65
CA ALA A 410 6.05 10.01 11.77
C ALA A 410 5.48 9.14 10.64
N ASP A 411 6.05 7.97 10.41
CA ASP A 411 5.53 7.03 9.41
C ASP A 411 4.06 6.71 9.70
N GLY A 412 3.22 6.83 8.66
CA GLY A 412 1.78 6.57 8.78
C GLY A 412 1.51 5.06 8.88
N ALA A 413 0.56 4.69 9.71
CA ALA A 413 0.10 3.32 9.82
C ALA A 413 -1.25 3.15 9.12
N ARG A 414 -1.42 2.02 8.40
CA ARG A 414 -2.74 1.50 8.07
C ARG A 414 -3.34 0.93 9.35
N LEU A 415 -4.47 1.46 9.78
CA LEU A 415 -5.07 1.05 11.04
C LEU A 415 -6.04 -0.13 10.86
N ALA A 416 -7.01 -0.01 9.96
CA ALA A 416 -7.97 -1.09 9.72
C ALA A 416 -8.83 -0.85 8.46
N ASP A 417 -9.49 -1.90 7.97
CA ASP A 417 -10.54 -1.83 6.97
C ASP A 417 -11.89 -1.69 7.66
N PHE A 418 -12.52 -0.55 7.50
CA PHE A 418 -13.85 -0.27 8.05
C PHE A 418 -14.77 0.25 6.94
N PRO A 419 -15.53 -0.62 6.28
CA PRO A 419 -16.43 -0.22 5.21
C PRO A 419 -17.46 0.81 5.67
N GLY A 420 -17.67 1.84 4.86
CA GLY A 420 -18.67 2.87 5.10
C GLY A 420 -18.32 3.91 6.17
N LEU A 421 -17.03 4.09 6.50
CA LEU A 421 -16.57 5.21 7.30
C LEU A 421 -16.67 6.51 6.50
N VAL A 422 -17.45 7.43 7.00
CA VAL A 422 -17.61 8.79 6.46
C VAL A 422 -17.40 9.82 7.56
N ALA A 423 -17.39 11.09 7.18
CA ALA A 423 -17.31 12.21 8.14
C ALA A 423 -18.32 12.05 9.30
N GLY A 424 -17.84 12.24 10.52
CA GLY A 424 -18.63 12.10 11.74
C GLY A 424 -18.86 10.66 12.23
N ARG A 425 -18.33 9.64 11.55
CA ARG A 425 -18.38 8.25 12.04
C ARG A 425 -17.08 7.79 12.68
N PHE A 426 -16.07 8.62 12.70
CA PHE A 426 -14.84 8.37 13.43
C PHE A 426 -14.27 9.68 14.00
N ALA A 427 -13.53 9.56 15.06
CA ALA A 427 -12.77 10.64 15.66
C ALA A 427 -11.55 10.06 16.40
N ASP A 428 -10.52 10.83 16.58
CA ASP A 428 -9.54 10.61 17.65
C ASP A 428 -10.15 11.13 18.97
N GLY A 429 -9.66 10.77 20.08
CA GLY A 429 -10.23 11.27 21.35
C GLY A 429 -9.69 10.58 22.58
N THR A 430 -8.75 9.65 22.39
CA THR A 430 -8.08 9.02 23.51
C THR A 430 -6.67 9.58 23.69
N ASP A 431 -6.22 9.71 24.94
CA ASP A 431 -4.82 10.08 25.21
C ASP A 431 -3.84 9.00 24.73
N GLU A 432 -4.30 7.76 24.56
CA GLU A 432 -3.53 6.62 24.05
C GLU A 432 -3.43 6.58 22.52
N GLY A 433 -4.14 7.45 21.81
CA GLY A 433 -4.13 7.55 20.36
C GLY A 433 -5.04 6.59 19.63
N LEU A 434 -5.94 5.94 20.34
CA LEU A 434 -6.90 5.03 19.75
C LEU A 434 -8.04 5.80 19.06
N ALA A 435 -8.40 5.38 17.84
CA ALA A 435 -9.55 5.94 17.14
C ALA A 435 -10.88 5.46 17.78
N ARG A 436 -11.88 6.31 17.72
CA ARG A 436 -13.27 5.99 18.07
C ARG A 436 -14.09 5.92 16.80
N LEU A 437 -14.69 4.76 16.56
CA LEU A 437 -15.35 4.44 15.32
C LEU A 437 -16.81 4.10 15.60
N VAL A 438 -17.72 4.65 14.82
CA VAL A 438 -19.11 4.22 14.78
C VAL A 438 -19.29 3.33 13.56
N THR A 439 -19.40 2.03 13.80
CA THR A 439 -19.66 1.03 12.76
C THR A 439 -21.13 0.63 12.80
N GLY A 440 -21.74 0.34 11.66
CA GLY A 440 -23.13 -0.08 11.59
C GLY A 440 -23.33 -1.04 10.45
N SER A 441 -24.05 -2.12 10.68
CA SER A 441 -24.44 -3.09 9.66
C SER A 441 -25.81 -2.74 9.11
N GLY A 442 -25.91 -1.77 8.19
CA GLY A 442 -27.08 -1.47 7.36
C GLY A 442 -28.49 -1.51 7.98
N ALA A 443 -28.86 -2.53 8.71
CA ALA A 443 -30.16 -2.72 9.38
C ALA A 443 -30.06 -2.89 10.91
N GLY A 444 -28.84 -2.92 11.48
CA GLY A 444 -28.60 -3.08 12.91
C GLY A 444 -28.33 -1.76 13.62
N ALA A 445 -28.28 -1.79 14.96
CA ALA A 445 -27.84 -0.66 15.78
C ALA A 445 -26.38 -0.29 15.46
N ASP A 446 -26.07 1.00 15.53
CA ASP A 446 -24.67 1.45 15.47
C ASP A 446 -23.88 0.90 16.67
N VAL A 447 -22.60 0.69 16.49
CA VAL A 447 -21.67 0.18 17.51
C VAL A 447 -20.50 1.14 17.62
N LEU A 448 -20.19 1.56 18.83
CA LEU A 448 -18.98 2.33 19.14
C LEU A 448 -17.82 1.37 19.38
N VAL A 449 -16.80 1.44 18.57
CA VAL A 449 -15.57 0.68 18.72
C VAL A 449 -14.43 1.63 19.09
N THR A 450 -13.58 1.24 20.04
CA THR A 450 -12.34 1.96 20.35
C THR A 450 -11.16 1.04 20.06
N GLY A 451 -10.29 1.42 19.14
CA GLY A 451 -9.11 0.65 18.82
C GLY A 451 -8.54 1.00 17.45
N ASP A 452 -7.26 0.74 17.29
CA ASP A 452 -6.49 0.88 16.04
C ASP A 452 -6.00 -0.49 15.52
N ASP A 453 -6.34 -1.59 16.21
CA ASP A 453 -5.89 -2.93 15.83
C ASP A 453 -6.89 -3.55 14.82
N PRO A 454 -6.47 -3.77 13.57
CA PRO A 454 -7.32 -4.36 12.54
C PRO A 454 -7.76 -5.80 12.86
N ASP A 455 -6.96 -6.54 13.63
CA ASP A 455 -7.23 -7.95 13.96
C ASP A 455 -8.05 -8.10 15.25
N ARG A 456 -8.23 -7.01 16.00
CA ARG A 456 -9.04 -6.96 17.21
C ARG A 456 -9.90 -5.69 17.22
N PRO A 457 -10.96 -5.62 16.43
CA PRO A 457 -11.99 -4.64 16.70
C PRO A 457 -12.47 -4.95 18.13
N GLY A 458 -12.20 -4.01 19.07
CA GLY A 458 -12.60 -4.18 20.47
C GLY A 458 -14.07 -4.59 20.54
N GLU A 459 -14.47 -5.21 21.64
CA GLU A 459 -15.90 -5.47 21.89
C GLU A 459 -16.61 -4.12 21.86
N GLY A 460 -17.35 -3.85 20.77
CA GLY A 460 -17.96 -2.56 20.56
C GLY A 460 -19.19 -2.39 21.46
N MET A 461 -19.40 -1.18 21.97
CA MET A 461 -20.59 -0.81 22.71
C MET A 461 -21.76 -0.57 21.73
N PRO A 462 -22.90 -1.28 21.87
CA PRO A 462 -24.10 -0.96 21.10
C PRO A 462 -24.58 0.46 21.38
N LEU A 463 -24.83 1.24 20.32
CA LEU A 463 -25.30 2.61 20.41
C LEU A 463 -26.83 2.68 20.23
N PRO A 464 -27.48 3.66 20.87
CA PRO A 464 -28.91 3.89 20.66
C PRO A 464 -29.17 4.45 19.25
N GLY A 465 -29.98 3.75 18.46
CA GLY A 465 -30.37 4.17 17.12
C GLY A 465 -29.45 3.66 16.01
N THR A 466 -29.69 4.14 14.79
CA THR A 466 -28.98 3.77 13.57
C THR A 466 -28.61 5.00 12.74
N GLY A 467 -27.52 4.95 11.99
CA GLY A 467 -27.13 6.03 11.09
C GLY A 467 -26.69 7.30 11.81
N GLY A 468 -26.27 7.18 13.07
CA GLY A 468 -25.85 8.31 13.87
C GLY A 468 -24.42 8.76 13.58
N ARG A 469 -24.01 9.83 14.25
CA ARG A 469 -22.67 10.41 14.10
C ARG A 469 -22.11 10.84 15.44
N ILE A 470 -20.79 10.85 15.53
CA ILE A 470 -20.04 11.49 16.61
C ILE A 470 -20.15 13.01 16.38
N ILE A 471 -20.64 13.73 17.39
CA ILE A 471 -20.67 15.19 17.38
C ILE A 471 -19.37 15.74 17.95
N ASP A 472 -18.88 15.10 19.02
CA ASP A 472 -17.67 15.53 19.71
C ASP A 472 -17.11 14.40 20.58
N THR A 473 -15.82 14.49 20.91
CA THR A 473 -15.13 13.53 21.76
C THR A 473 -14.30 14.23 22.83
N SER A 474 -14.14 13.55 23.96
CA SER A 474 -13.13 13.89 24.97
C SER A 474 -12.46 12.59 25.43
N PRO A 475 -11.38 12.64 26.24
CA PRO A 475 -10.65 11.41 26.61
C PRO A 475 -11.50 10.28 27.17
N GLU A 476 -12.59 10.58 27.88
CA GLU A 476 -13.45 9.57 28.50
C GLU A 476 -14.88 9.52 27.95
N PHE A 477 -15.30 10.51 27.18
CA PHE A 477 -16.68 10.64 26.74
C PHE A 477 -16.79 10.82 25.22
N VAL A 478 -17.90 10.33 24.68
CA VAL A 478 -18.32 10.56 23.29
C VAL A 478 -19.70 11.20 23.31
N LEU A 479 -19.89 12.29 22.58
CA LEU A 479 -21.17 12.87 22.29
C LEU A 479 -21.65 12.33 20.95
N TYR A 480 -22.60 11.42 20.98
CA TYR A 480 -23.18 10.74 19.81
C TYR A 480 -24.58 11.25 19.55
N GLN A 481 -24.97 11.39 18.28
CA GLN A 481 -26.30 11.85 17.88
C GLN A 481 -26.93 10.89 16.87
N ALA A 482 -28.13 10.44 17.17
CA ALA A 482 -28.97 9.63 16.26
C ALA A 482 -30.46 9.92 16.50
N GLY A 483 -31.28 9.87 15.44
CA GLY A 483 -32.74 9.96 15.53
C GLY A 483 -33.27 11.22 16.23
N GLY A 484 -32.60 12.37 16.09
CA GLY A 484 -32.99 13.61 16.74
C GLY A 484 -32.67 13.68 18.25
N ARG A 485 -31.89 12.73 18.77
CA ARG A 485 -31.43 12.68 20.16
C ARG A 485 -29.90 12.67 20.21
N GLN A 486 -29.38 13.13 21.35
CA GLN A 486 -27.96 13.08 21.69
C GLN A 486 -27.74 12.22 22.91
N TYR A 487 -26.67 11.49 22.91
CA TYR A 487 -26.24 10.58 23.94
C TYR A 487 -24.80 10.91 24.36
N VAL A 488 -24.56 11.07 25.63
CA VAL A 488 -23.21 11.15 26.20
C VAL A 488 -22.85 9.75 26.70
N ILE A 489 -21.78 9.22 26.17
CA ILE A 489 -21.30 7.86 26.44
C ILE A 489 -20.02 7.96 27.25
N ASP A 490 -19.96 7.29 28.39
CA ASP A 490 -18.73 7.03 29.15
C ASP A 490 -18.10 5.79 28.56
N VAL A 491 -17.01 5.96 27.82
CA VAL A 491 -16.36 4.88 27.05
C VAL A 491 -15.65 3.88 27.98
N ALA A 492 -15.14 4.35 29.12
CA ALA A 492 -14.45 3.47 30.06
C ALA A 492 -15.40 2.54 30.82
N ARG A 493 -16.70 2.87 30.84
CA ARG A 493 -17.75 2.10 31.53
C ARG A 493 -18.75 1.45 30.57
N ASP A 494 -18.60 1.66 29.25
CA ASP A 494 -19.58 1.25 28.24
C ASP A 494 -21.02 1.64 28.58
N LEU A 495 -21.22 2.89 29.01
CA LEU A 495 -22.49 3.35 29.56
C LEU A 495 -22.93 4.68 28.95
N VAL A 496 -24.20 4.76 28.53
CA VAL A 496 -24.87 6.02 28.26
C VAL A 496 -25.17 6.72 29.57
N VAL A 497 -24.39 7.76 29.88
CA VAL A 497 -24.54 8.55 31.16
C VAL A 497 -25.56 9.66 31.03
N ARG A 498 -25.92 10.03 29.78
CA ARG A 498 -26.92 11.08 29.55
C ARG A 498 -27.58 10.90 28.18
N GLU A 499 -28.87 11.15 28.14
CA GLU A 499 -29.70 11.26 26.97
C GLU A 499 -30.43 12.58 26.94
N GLN A 500 -30.53 13.24 25.79
CA GLN A 500 -31.22 14.52 25.62
C GLN A 500 -31.70 14.72 24.19
N PRO A 501 -32.66 15.61 23.90
CA PRO A 501 -32.97 16.04 22.54
C PRO A 501 -31.71 16.63 21.87
N ALA A 502 -31.60 16.50 20.56
CA ALA A 502 -30.52 17.13 19.79
C ALA A 502 -30.60 18.66 19.94
N GLN A 503 -29.47 19.25 20.29
CA GLN A 503 -29.32 20.70 20.54
C GLN A 503 -27.85 21.08 20.43
N GLY A 504 -27.53 22.36 20.48
CA GLY A 504 -26.13 22.78 20.60
C GLY A 504 -25.51 22.17 21.84
N ALA A 505 -24.47 21.34 21.66
CA ALA A 505 -23.75 20.69 22.74
C ALA A 505 -22.31 20.34 22.31
N VAL A 506 -21.38 20.42 23.27
CA VAL A 506 -19.95 20.13 23.05
C VAL A 506 -19.32 19.63 24.35
N LEU A 507 -18.31 18.77 24.25
CA LEU A 507 -17.55 18.24 25.39
C LEU A 507 -16.31 19.09 25.65
N ALA A 508 -15.93 19.20 26.93
CA ALA A 508 -14.67 19.78 27.37
C ALA A 508 -14.14 18.97 28.56
N GLY A 509 -13.30 17.99 28.31
CA GLY A 509 -12.88 17.00 29.30
C GLY A 509 -14.08 16.20 29.82
N ASP A 510 -14.37 16.29 31.12
CA ASP A 510 -15.53 15.68 31.77
C ASP A 510 -16.73 16.63 31.93
N ARG A 511 -16.77 17.74 31.21
CA ARG A 511 -17.86 18.70 31.18
C ARG A 511 -18.61 18.69 29.87
N LEU A 512 -19.93 18.81 29.94
CA LEU A 512 -20.80 19.04 28.81
C LEU A 512 -21.32 20.47 28.84
N TYR A 513 -20.97 21.26 27.84
CA TYR A 513 -21.60 22.54 27.54
C TYR A 513 -22.82 22.27 26.65
N LYS A 514 -23.97 22.80 26.98
CA LYS A 514 -25.18 22.60 26.23
C LYS A 514 -26.11 23.79 26.28
N SER A 515 -26.76 24.09 25.18
CA SER A 515 -27.78 25.13 25.08
C SER A 515 -28.94 24.85 26.09
N ALA A 516 -29.49 25.89 26.67
CA ALA A 516 -30.65 25.76 27.53
C ALA A 516 -31.95 25.92 26.73
N PRO A 517 -32.77 24.85 26.56
CA PRO A 517 -33.98 24.95 25.77
C PRO A 517 -34.93 26.03 26.30
N GLY A 518 -35.46 26.88 25.41
CA GLY A 518 -36.37 27.98 25.76
C GLY A 518 -35.73 29.12 26.54
N LYS A 519 -34.40 29.17 26.61
CA LYS A 519 -33.64 30.29 27.23
C LYS A 519 -32.61 30.80 26.21
N PRO A 520 -32.95 31.81 25.42
CA PRO A 520 -32.01 32.41 24.47
C PRO A 520 -30.67 32.75 25.10
N GLY A 521 -29.58 32.60 24.39
CA GLY A 521 -28.22 32.91 24.84
C GLY A 521 -27.63 32.04 25.96
N MET A 522 -28.44 31.23 26.63
CA MET A 522 -27.97 30.51 27.81
C MET A 522 -27.35 29.15 27.46
N VAL A 523 -26.13 28.91 27.96
CA VAL A 523 -25.42 27.65 27.93
C VAL A 523 -25.16 27.12 29.35
N ASN A 524 -25.64 25.91 29.61
CA ASN A 524 -25.40 25.24 30.91
C ASN A 524 -24.14 24.39 30.82
N VAL A 525 -23.37 24.35 31.92
CA VAL A 525 -22.22 23.50 32.13
C VAL A 525 -22.58 22.37 33.08
N ILE A 526 -22.44 21.13 32.63
CA ILE A 526 -22.76 19.93 33.39
C ILE A 526 -21.45 19.16 33.63
N ASP A 527 -21.16 18.81 34.86
CA ASP A 527 -20.14 17.84 35.21
C ASP A 527 -20.68 16.42 34.94
N LEU A 528 -20.03 15.69 34.07
CA LEU A 528 -20.53 14.39 33.60
C LEU A 528 -20.34 13.26 34.60
N ARG A 529 -19.42 13.40 35.53
CA ARG A 529 -19.19 12.40 36.60
C ARG A 529 -20.26 12.48 37.69
N SER A 530 -20.62 13.69 38.10
CA SER A 530 -21.65 13.91 39.11
C SER A 530 -23.05 14.11 38.54
N GLY A 531 -23.17 14.39 37.24
CA GLY A 531 -24.42 14.75 36.58
C GLY A 531 -24.97 16.14 36.97
N LYS A 532 -24.24 16.91 37.77
CA LYS A 532 -24.71 18.21 38.32
C LYS A 532 -24.33 19.37 37.42
N SER A 533 -25.16 20.42 37.42
CA SER A 533 -24.79 21.70 36.81
C SER A 533 -23.73 22.39 37.67
N THR A 534 -22.61 22.76 37.08
CA THR A 534 -21.48 23.45 37.72
C THR A 534 -21.39 24.92 37.36
N GLY A 535 -22.14 25.34 36.32
CA GLY A 535 -22.12 26.72 35.87
C GLY A 535 -23.08 26.97 34.70
N ARG A 536 -23.13 28.21 34.28
CA ARG A 536 -23.81 28.63 33.05
C ARG A 536 -23.13 29.88 32.49
N HIS A 537 -23.25 30.07 31.21
CA HIS A 537 -22.80 31.25 30.49
C HIS A 537 -23.97 31.88 29.75
N ASP A 538 -24.00 33.21 29.74
CA ASP A 538 -24.89 34.01 28.95
C ASP A 538 -24.07 34.55 27.75
N LEU A 539 -24.44 34.13 26.53
CA LEU A 539 -23.78 34.49 25.29
C LEU A 539 -24.25 35.83 24.75
N GLY A 540 -25.17 36.50 25.41
CA GLY A 540 -25.70 37.79 24.96
C GLY A 540 -26.51 37.77 23.68
N THR A 541 -27.02 36.60 23.26
CA THR A 541 -27.80 36.45 22.02
C THR A 541 -29.25 36.10 22.30
N ASP A 542 -30.15 36.55 21.42
CA ASP A 542 -31.60 36.31 21.53
C ASP A 542 -32.05 34.93 21.04
N CYS A 543 -31.12 34.11 20.51
CA CYS A 543 -31.38 32.78 19.97
C CYS A 543 -30.93 31.65 20.92
N VAL A 544 -31.45 30.44 20.69
CA VAL A 544 -30.95 29.22 21.34
C VAL A 544 -29.97 28.53 20.35
N PRO A 545 -28.65 28.46 20.68
CA PRO A 545 -27.68 27.90 19.78
C PRO A 545 -27.98 26.44 19.40
N GLY A 546 -27.96 26.16 18.10
CA GLY A 546 -28.11 24.82 17.53
C GLY A 546 -26.78 24.07 17.42
N GLU A 547 -25.65 24.79 17.38
CA GLU A 547 -24.30 24.25 17.35
C GLU A 547 -23.43 24.94 18.40
N LEU A 548 -22.58 24.17 19.07
CA LEU A 548 -21.53 24.64 19.97
C LEU A 548 -20.22 23.94 19.63
N GLN A 549 -19.09 24.66 19.72
CA GLN A 549 -17.73 24.11 19.68
C GLN A 549 -16.90 24.72 20.78
N HIS A 550 -15.90 23.98 21.28
CA HIS A 550 -15.08 24.42 22.42
C HIS A 550 -13.58 24.26 22.10
N SER A 551 -12.79 25.26 22.46
CA SER A 551 -11.32 25.21 22.41
C SER A 551 -10.75 26.08 23.55
N GLY A 552 -10.04 25.49 24.49
CA GLY A 552 -9.46 26.22 25.62
C GLY A 552 -10.52 26.93 26.47
N THR A 553 -10.61 28.26 26.38
CA THR A 553 -11.64 29.08 27.05
C THR A 553 -12.69 29.59 26.05
N LEU A 554 -12.54 29.28 24.79
CA LEU A 554 -13.40 29.80 23.72
C LEU A 554 -14.56 28.83 23.45
N LEU A 555 -15.75 29.40 23.29
CA LEU A 555 -16.99 28.71 22.99
C LEU A 555 -17.62 29.35 21.74
N TYR A 556 -17.50 28.64 20.58
CA TYR A 556 -18.25 29.03 19.36
C TYR A 556 -19.71 28.61 19.53
N TRP A 557 -20.61 29.48 19.08
CA TRP A 557 -22.03 29.22 19.02
C TRP A 557 -22.63 29.65 17.69
N ASN A 558 -23.65 28.94 17.26
CA ASN A 558 -24.31 29.19 15.98
C ASN A 558 -25.81 28.98 16.10
N CYS A 559 -26.58 29.98 15.62
CA CYS A 559 -28.03 29.99 15.49
C CYS A 559 -28.38 30.16 14.01
N ALA A 560 -28.18 29.13 13.23
CA ALA A 560 -28.37 29.17 11.77
C ALA A 560 -29.75 29.62 11.33
N SER A 561 -30.80 29.37 12.13
CA SER A 561 -32.17 29.82 11.87
C SER A 561 -32.36 31.33 11.97
N GLU A 562 -31.47 32.03 12.66
CA GLU A 562 -31.53 33.47 12.93
C GLU A 562 -30.33 34.24 12.31
N ASP A 563 -29.55 33.55 11.50
CA ASP A 563 -28.36 34.09 10.83
C ASP A 563 -27.40 34.77 11.82
N ALA A 564 -27.20 34.15 13.00
CA ALA A 564 -26.37 34.66 14.07
C ALA A 564 -25.35 33.64 14.56
N ALA A 565 -24.11 34.06 14.75
CA ALA A 565 -23.04 33.26 15.32
C ALA A 565 -21.99 34.13 15.99
N GLY A 566 -21.25 33.56 16.91
CA GLY A 566 -20.18 34.26 17.63
C GLY A 566 -19.26 33.30 18.37
N VAL A 567 -18.20 33.84 18.93
CA VAL A 567 -17.32 33.15 19.87
C VAL A 567 -17.33 33.93 21.19
N TYR A 568 -17.59 33.23 22.29
CA TYR A 568 -17.57 33.77 23.65
C TYR A 568 -16.37 33.22 24.41
N ASP A 569 -15.55 34.10 24.99
CA ASP A 569 -14.45 33.69 25.87
C ASP A 569 -14.97 33.57 27.29
N THR A 570 -15.07 32.33 27.78
CA THR A 570 -15.62 32.02 29.10
C THR A 570 -14.79 32.54 30.27
N ALA A 571 -13.50 32.88 30.05
CA ALA A 571 -12.60 33.41 31.07
C ALA A 571 -12.62 34.94 31.13
N THR A 572 -12.70 35.61 29.98
CA THR A 572 -12.66 37.08 29.91
C THR A 572 -14.02 37.72 29.69
N HIS A 573 -15.06 36.91 29.40
CA HIS A 573 -16.43 37.32 29.07
C HIS A 573 -16.48 38.28 27.85
N ARG A 574 -15.64 38.00 26.84
CA ARG A 574 -15.58 38.75 25.60
C ARG A 574 -16.23 38.00 24.46
N ASP A 575 -16.85 38.76 23.59
CA ASP A 575 -17.45 38.25 22.36
C ASP A 575 -16.59 38.59 21.12
N TYR A 576 -16.59 37.70 20.19
CA TYR A 576 -15.98 37.87 18.87
C TYR A 576 -17.01 37.57 17.79
N PRO A 577 -17.06 38.35 16.72
CA PRO A 577 -17.91 38.06 15.59
C PRO A 577 -17.43 36.77 14.87
N ALA A 578 -18.36 35.94 14.43
CA ALA A 578 -18.06 34.72 13.69
C ALA A 578 -19.05 34.51 12.52
N PRO A 579 -18.64 33.79 11.46
CA PRO A 579 -19.55 33.38 10.39
C PRO A 579 -20.60 32.37 10.88
N VAL A 580 -21.74 32.35 10.20
CA VAL A 580 -22.91 31.56 10.63
C VAL A 580 -22.81 30.09 10.28
N SER A 581 -22.04 29.66 9.30
CA SER A 581 -22.04 28.28 8.82
C SER A 581 -20.68 27.79 8.40
N ARG A 582 -20.49 26.46 8.42
CA ARG A 582 -19.27 25.77 7.99
C ARG A 582 -18.01 26.28 8.69
N VAL A 583 -18.11 26.49 9.99
CA VAL A 583 -17.03 26.99 10.85
C VAL A 583 -16.47 25.87 11.70
N LEU A 584 -15.15 25.83 11.88
CA LEU A 584 -14.47 25.09 12.95
C LEU A 584 -13.66 26.08 13.81
N LEU A 585 -13.74 25.89 15.14
CA LEU A 585 -13.02 26.68 16.13
C LEU A 585 -11.70 26.00 16.49
N GLY A 586 -10.59 26.69 16.31
CA GLY A 586 -9.26 26.30 16.78
C GLY A 586 -8.78 27.12 17.95
N ASP A 587 -7.52 26.86 18.38
CA ASP A 587 -6.87 27.65 19.42
C ASP A 587 -6.65 29.09 18.91
N ARG A 588 -7.57 29.98 19.28
CA ARG A 588 -7.63 31.41 18.93
C ARG A 588 -7.76 31.73 17.44
N PHE A 589 -8.36 30.84 16.68
CA PHE A 589 -8.76 31.16 15.31
C PHE A 589 -10.01 30.40 14.86
N LEU A 590 -10.61 30.90 13.79
CA LEU A 590 -11.69 30.25 13.08
C LEU A 590 -11.20 29.85 11.69
N ALA A 591 -11.56 28.68 11.24
CA ALA A 591 -11.54 28.32 9.85
C ALA A 591 -12.98 28.17 9.35
N HIS A 592 -13.31 28.73 8.20
CA HIS A 592 -14.64 28.59 7.60
C HIS A 592 -14.54 28.51 6.07
N SER A 593 -15.43 27.70 5.48
CA SER A 593 -15.57 27.63 4.03
C SER A 593 -16.52 28.72 3.55
N ASP A 594 -16.08 29.50 2.58
CA ASP A 594 -16.91 30.49 1.92
C ASP A 594 -17.75 29.87 0.77
N ALA A 595 -18.51 30.71 0.07
CA ALA A 595 -19.38 30.26 -1.03
C ALA A 595 -18.59 29.74 -2.25
N SER A 596 -17.29 30.07 -2.38
CA SER A 596 -16.42 29.54 -3.43
C SER A 596 -15.78 28.18 -3.07
N GLY A 597 -15.94 27.72 -1.83
CA GLY A 597 -15.29 26.51 -1.31
C GLY A 597 -13.88 26.74 -0.79
N GLU A 598 -13.40 27.97 -0.78
CA GLU A 598 -12.11 28.32 -0.17
C GLU A 598 -12.21 28.41 1.34
N LEU A 599 -11.15 28.03 2.07
CA LEU A 599 -11.12 28.15 3.53
C LEU A 599 -10.49 29.48 3.91
N ARG A 600 -11.25 30.29 4.64
CA ARG A 600 -10.79 31.54 5.23
C ARG A 600 -10.42 31.33 6.68
N LEU A 601 -9.25 31.86 7.05
CA LEU A 601 -8.74 31.77 8.40
C LEU A 601 -8.81 33.16 9.08
N THR A 602 -9.35 33.19 10.30
CA THR A 602 -9.56 34.43 11.05
C THR A 602 -9.03 34.27 12.48
N ALA A 603 -8.05 35.07 12.87
CA ALA A 603 -7.52 35.12 14.23
C ALA A 603 -8.51 35.80 15.19
N LEU A 604 -8.59 35.28 16.42
CA LEU A 604 -9.31 35.85 17.56
C LEU A 604 -8.29 36.47 18.53
N ARG A 605 -8.15 37.78 18.51
CA ARG A 605 -7.13 38.47 19.32
C ARG A 605 -7.55 38.66 20.76
N PRO A 606 -6.60 38.71 21.71
CA PRO A 606 -6.91 38.89 23.13
C PRO A 606 -7.67 40.20 23.46
N ASP A 607 -7.64 41.20 22.59
CA ASP A 607 -8.35 42.47 22.77
C ASP A 607 -9.83 42.42 22.34
N GLY A 608 -10.31 41.29 21.81
CA GLY A 608 -11.68 41.13 21.31
C GLY A 608 -11.83 41.39 19.82
N SER A 609 -10.76 41.83 19.15
CA SER A 609 -10.77 42.05 17.68
C SER A 609 -10.48 40.75 16.91
N THR A 610 -10.86 40.76 15.63
CA THR A 610 -10.53 39.69 14.68
C THR A 610 -9.60 40.19 13.60
N ALA A 611 -8.81 39.28 12.98
CA ALA A 611 -7.95 39.61 11.85
C ALA A 611 -7.85 38.43 10.88
N GLY A 612 -7.85 38.73 9.59
CA GLY A 612 -7.60 37.70 8.56
C GLY A 612 -6.19 37.11 8.70
N LEU A 613 -6.07 35.78 8.66
CA LEU A 613 -4.80 35.06 8.62
C LEU A 613 -4.45 34.60 7.22
N GLY A 614 -5.40 34.62 6.30
CA GLY A 614 -5.23 34.17 4.91
C GLY A 614 -6.37 33.32 4.40
N THR A 615 -6.19 32.82 3.20
CA THR A 615 -7.13 31.94 2.51
C THR A 615 -6.37 30.72 2.01
N VAL A 616 -6.95 29.53 2.23
CA VAL A 616 -6.47 28.27 1.66
C VAL A 616 -7.27 27.97 0.40
N THR A 617 -6.58 27.83 -0.71
CA THR A 617 -7.14 27.54 -2.04
C THR A 617 -6.85 26.10 -2.45
N GLY A 618 -7.55 25.59 -3.48
CA GLY A 618 -7.32 24.24 -4.00
C GLY A 618 -7.88 23.14 -3.10
N VAL A 619 -8.76 23.48 -2.17
CA VAL A 619 -9.48 22.50 -1.34
C VAL A 619 -10.44 21.69 -2.22
N LYS A 620 -10.44 20.36 -2.06
CA LYS A 620 -11.36 19.47 -2.77
C LYS A 620 -12.81 19.83 -2.43
N PRO A 621 -13.67 20.03 -3.43
CA PRO A 621 -15.09 20.32 -3.16
C PRO A 621 -15.77 19.17 -2.40
N PRO A 622 -16.52 19.45 -1.32
CA PRO A 622 -17.23 18.42 -0.59
C PRO A 622 -18.45 17.91 -1.39
N ALA A 623 -18.73 16.61 -1.27
CA ALA A 623 -19.86 15.98 -1.96
C ALA A 623 -21.23 16.44 -1.41
N ASP A 624 -21.31 16.78 -0.14
CA ASP A 624 -22.54 17.16 0.59
C ASP A 624 -22.66 18.67 0.86
N GLY A 625 -21.72 19.44 0.36
CA GLY A 625 -21.67 20.91 0.54
C GLY A 625 -21.14 21.36 1.90
N ASP A 626 -20.98 20.50 2.89
CA ASP A 626 -20.28 20.78 4.17
C ASP A 626 -18.98 19.96 4.24
N GLY A 627 -17.85 20.60 4.00
CA GLY A 627 -16.55 19.93 3.94
C GLY A 627 -15.94 19.54 5.29
N ARG A 628 -16.57 19.93 6.40
CA ARG A 628 -16.03 19.67 7.76
C ARG A 628 -15.97 18.15 8.06
N GLY A 629 -14.78 17.66 8.35
CA GLY A 629 -14.52 16.23 8.58
C GLY A 629 -14.52 15.38 7.30
N SER A 630 -14.85 15.94 6.12
CA SER A 630 -14.76 15.24 4.84
C SER A 630 -13.60 15.73 3.97
N THR A 631 -13.55 17.02 3.66
CA THR A 631 -12.50 17.62 2.84
C THR A 631 -11.58 18.57 3.62
N TRP A 632 -11.96 18.95 4.83
CA TRP A 632 -11.11 19.70 5.73
C TRP A 632 -11.51 19.48 7.20
N THR A 633 -10.57 19.66 8.10
CA THR A 633 -10.74 19.56 9.55
C THR A 633 -9.73 20.42 10.26
N LEU A 634 -9.89 20.55 11.56
CA LEU A 634 -9.07 21.42 12.40
C LEU A 634 -8.78 20.74 13.74
N ASP A 635 -7.56 20.89 14.21
CA ASP A 635 -7.14 20.50 15.55
C ASP A 635 -7.50 21.64 16.52
N ALA A 636 -8.55 21.46 17.27
CA ALA A 636 -9.06 22.47 18.19
C ALA A 636 -8.06 22.81 19.32
N ASP A 637 -7.24 21.84 19.75
CA ASP A 637 -6.34 21.95 20.89
C ASP A 637 -4.89 22.27 20.49
N ALA A 638 -4.42 21.81 19.32
CA ALA A 638 -3.05 22.06 18.86
C ALA A 638 -2.96 23.06 17.70
N GLY A 639 -4.06 23.68 17.31
CA GLY A 639 -4.10 24.81 16.38
C GLY A 639 -3.62 24.50 14.96
N LYS A 640 -3.81 23.27 14.48
CA LYS A 640 -3.47 22.85 13.11
C LYS A 640 -4.71 22.75 12.25
N LEU A 641 -4.54 22.98 10.94
CA LEU A 641 -5.55 22.80 9.90
C LEU A 641 -5.13 21.70 8.97
N ALA A 642 -6.04 20.79 8.63
CA ALA A 642 -5.83 19.82 7.57
C ALA A 642 -6.93 19.93 6.51
N TRP A 643 -6.54 19.77 5.22
CA TRP A 643 -7.50 19.74 4.12
C TRP A 643 -7.04 18.78 3.03
N VAL A 644 -7.97 18.34 2.21
CA VAL A 644 -7.71 17.49 1.04
C VAL A 644 -7.59 18.39 -0.19
N GLY A 645 -6.51 18.26 -0.92
CA GLY A 645 -6.30 18.90 -2.21
C GLY A 645 -7.13 18.24 -3.32
N THR A 646 -7.24 18.89 -4.46
CA THR A 646 -7.96 18.35 -5.64
C THR A 646 -7.28 17.12 -6.25
N ASP A 647 -6.07 16.81 -5.83
CA ASP A 647 -5.26 15.63 -6.18
C ASP A 647 -5.33 14.51 -5.14
N ASP A 648 -6.29 14.58 -4.20
CA ASP A 648 -6.44 13.67 -3.07
C ASP A 648 -5.21 13.60 -2.12
N THR A 649 -4.41 14.67 -2.08
CA THR A 649 -3.35 14.84 -1.07
C THR A 649 -3.91 15.52 0.17
N VAL A 650 -3.65 14.98 1.36
CA VAL A 650 -3.94 15.68 2.62
C VAL A 650 -2.80 16.64 2.92
N HIS A 651 -3.17 17.90 3.08
CA HIS A 651 -2.31 18.99 3.48
C HIS A 651 -2.52 19.30 4.95
N VAL A 652 -1.45 19.50 5.72
CA VAL A 652 -1.53 19.92 7.13
C VAL A 652 -0.63 21.12 7.35
N THR A 653 -1.17 22.18 7.96
CA THR A 653 -0.43 23.39 8.30
C THR A 653 -0.78 23.91 9.68
N ALA A 654 0.10 24.73 10.25
CA ALA A 654 -0.17 25.47 11.48
C ALA A 654 -0.26 26.98 11.15
N PRO A 655 -1.46 27.57 11.21
CA PRO A 655 -1.61 29.01 10.98
C PRO A 655 -0.75 29.83 11.93
N GLN A 656 -0.08 30.84 11.41
CA GLN A 656 0.78 31.76 12.19
C GLN A 656 -0.08 32.72 13.02
N GLN A 657 -0.26 32.44 14.29
CA GLN A 657 -1.10 33.25 15.19
C GLN A 657 -0.65 33.15 16.64
N ALA A 658 -1.20 34.02 17.48
CA ALA A 658 -1.08 33.88 18.92
C ALA A 658 -1.89 32.67 19.38
N VAL A 659 -1.27 31.79 20.14
CA VAL A 659 -1.92 30.62 20.76
C VAL A 659 -2.17 30.85 22.22
N SER A 660 -3.15 30.14 22.79
CA SER A 660 -3.45 30.20 24.22
C SER A 660 -2.30 29.61 25.04
N PRO A 661 -2.01 30.13 26.23
CA PRO A 661 -1.07 29.46 27.14
C PRO A 661 -1.63 28.09 27.58
N LEU A 662 -0.73 27.14 27.83
CA LEU A 662 -1.10 25.85 28.39
C LEU A 662 -1.76 26.07 29.75
N SER A 663 -2.92 25.49 29.99
CA SER A 663 -3.63 25.55 31.26
C SER A 663 -4.15 24.18 31.68
N ILE A 664 -4.36 23.98 32.97
CA ILE A 664 -5.04 22.81 33.51
C ILE A 664 -6.52 23.17 33.62
N THR A 665 -7.33 22.62 32.70
CA THR A 665 -8.74 22.97 32.55
C THR A 665 -9.61 22.29 33.61
N HIS A 666 -9.18 21.12 34.07
CA HIS A 666 -9.86 20.34 35.09
C HIS A 666 -8.91 19.40 35.82
N SER A 667 -9.27 18.97 37.03
CA SER A 667 -8.52 17.95 37.77
C SER A 667 -9.45 17.09 38.64
N ALA A 668 -9.21 15.79 38.65
CA ALA A 668 -9.82 14.82 39.55
C ALA A 668 -8.74 14.31 40.51
N VAL A 669 -8.57 15.00 41.60
CA VAL A 669 -7.51 14.73 42.58
C VAL A 669 -8.14 14.47 43.97
N PRO A 670 -8.19 13.20 44.42
CA PRO A 670 -8.70 12.86 45.74
C PRO A 670 -7.89 13.52 46.86
N ALA A 671 -8.58 14.08 47.85
CA ALA A 671 -7.94 14.71 48.99
C ALA A 671 -7.33 13.69 49.97
N THR A 672 -7.65 12.39 49.82
CA THR A 672 -7.19 11.31 50.68
C THR A 672 -6.64 10.17 49.90
N ALA A 673 -5.61 9.49 50.41
CA ALA A 673 -5.08 8.22 49.94
C ALA A 673 -5.24 7.19 51.06
N ALA A 674 -6.09 6.19 50.83
CA ALA A 674 -6.28 5.05 51.69
C ALA A 674 -5.93 3.78 50.91
N GLY A 675 -4.72 3.23 51.14
CA GLY A 675 -4.20 2.09 50.38
C GLY A 675 -3.88 2.34 48.91
N GLY A 676 -3.96 3.59 48.44
CA GLY A 676 -3.64 4.02 47.09
C GLY A 676 -4.23 5.38 46.74
N TRP A 677 -3.71 6.01 45.71
CA TRP A 677 -4.17 7.31 45.22
C TRP A 677 -4.07 7.37 43.70
N SER A 678 -5.15 7.74 43.05
CA SER A 678 -5.19 7.95 41.60
C SER A 678 -5.71 9.35 41.33
N ALA A 679 -4.96 10.08 40.50
CA ALA A 679 -5.27 11.46 40.19
C ALA A 679 -5.11 11.72 38.68
N ALA A 680 -5.92 12.64 38.17
CA ALA A 680 -5.89 13.04 36.77
C ALA A 680 -6.01 14.57 36.63
N TRP A 681 -5.30 15.12 35.65
CA TRP A 681 -5.35 16.54 35.26
C TRP A 681 -5.54 16.65 33.78
N TRP A 682 -6.54 17.41 33.31
CA TRP A 682 -6.82 17.66 31.92
C TRP A 682 -6.14 18.94 31.48
N LEU A 683 -5.37 18.84 30.38
CA LEU A 683 -4.63 19.95 29.82
C LEU A 683 -5.42 20.58 28.66
N SER A 684 -5.32 21.91 28.48
CA SER A 684 -5.97 22.62 27.37
C SER A 684 -5.33 22.38 26.01
N LYS A 685 -4.08 21.89 26.00
CA LYS A 685 -3.31 21.54 24.79
C LYS A 685 -2.20 20.56 25.13
N PRO A 686 -1.53 19.94 24.18
CA PRO A 686 -0.45 18.99 24.44
C PRO A 686 0.71 19.59 25.24
N ALA A 687 1.32 18.76 26.11
CA ALA A 687 2.51 19.08 26.90
C ALA A 687 3.70 18.26 26.44
N ALA A 688 4.85 18.91 26.19
CA ALA A 688 6.12 18.24 25.86
C ALA A 688 6.64 17.38 27.02
N SER A 689 6.43 17.85 28.24
CA SER A 689 6.80 17.10 29.43
C SER A 689 5.99 17.56 30.64
N TRP A 690 5.91 16.70 31.64
CA TRP A 690 5.31 17.05 32.93
C TRP A 690 6.04 16.38 34.08
N GLN A 691 5.90 16.98 35.28
CA GLN A 691 6.42 16.45 36.52
C GLN A 691 5.39 16.63 37.62
N LEU A 692 5.12 15.56 38.38
CA LEU A 692 4.34 15.59 39.60
C LEU A 692 5.25 15.22 40.76
N THR A 693 5.25 16.04 41.82
CA THR A 693 5.96 15.76 43.07
C THR A 693 4.97 15.66 44.25
N VAL A 694 5.19 14.70 45.13
CA VAL A 694 4.50 14.59 46.40
C VAL A 694 5.51 14.82 47.53
N THR A 695 5.20 15.77 48.42
CA THR A 695 6.08 16.25 49.50
C THR A 695 5.40 16.10 50.85
N ARG A 696 6.10 15.58 51.83
CA ARG A 696 5.59 15.46 53.22
C ARG A 696 5.58 16.84 53.87
N ARG A 697 4.40 17.29 54.33
CA ARG A 697 4.26 18.64 54.91
C ARG A 697 5.08 18.86 56.20
N ALA A 698 5.25 17.83 57.00
CA ALA A 698 5.96 17.94 58.29
C ALA A 698 7.48 18.12 58.13
N THR A 699 8.08 17.57 57.09
CA THR A 699 9.54 17.56 56.89
C THR A 699 10.00 18.38 55.69
N GLY A 700 9.11 18.68 54.74
CA GLY A 700 9.46 19.26 53.44
C GLY A 700 10.16 18.28 52.48
N GLU A 701 10.19 17.01 52.85
CA GLU A 701 10.83 15.95 52.05
C GLU A 701 9.96 15.54 50.86
N VAL A 702 10.58 15.45 49.64
CA VAL A 702 9.93 14.89 48.46
C VAL A 702 9.94 13.37 48.57
N VAL A 703 8.78 12.76 48.72
CA VAL A 703 8.64 11.31 48.90
C VAL A 703 8.50 10.57 47.59
N ARG A 704 7.95 11.20 46.56
CA ARG A 704 7.77 10.60 45.23
C ARG A 704 7.73 11.66 44.14
N THR A 705 8.30 11.32 42.98
CA THR A 705 8.23 12.11 41.76
C THR A 705 7.85 11.21 40.61
N TRP A 706 6.97 11.67 39.74
CA TRP A 706 6.63 11.08 38.45
C TRP A 706 6.92 12.10 37.37
N THR A 707 7.36 11.62 36.23
CA THR A 707 7.58 12.41 35.01
C THR A 707 6.97 11.71 33.84
N GLY A 708 6.60 12.46 32.82
CA GLY A 708 6.16 11.94 31.51
C GLY A 708 6.48 12.94 30.42
N GLU A 709 6.48 12.45 29.19
CA GLU A 709 6.75 13.20 27.96
C GLU A 709 5.57 13.05 26.99
N ASP A 710 5.45 13.95 26.03
CA ASP A 710 4.48 13.92 24.92
C ASP A 710 3.02 13.65 25.31
N THR A 711 2.58 14.23 26.42
CA THR A 711 1.21 14.07 26.88
C THR A 711 0.24 14.92 26.08
N ARG A 712 -0.74 14.28 25.47
CA ARG A 712 -1.65 14.91 24.49
C ARG A 712 -2.85 15.63 25.13
N GLY A 713 -3.29 15.22 26.30
CA GLY A 713 -4.46 15.85 26.93
C GLY A 713 -4.65 15.57 28.42
N THR A 714 -4.22 14.43 28.94
CA THR A 714 -4.46 14.07 30.33
C THR A 714 -3.19 13.54 30.99
N VAL A 715 -2.80 14.11 32.10
CA VAL A 715 -1.80 13.55 33.01
C VAL A 715 -2.52 12.66 34.02
N ARG A 716 -2.16 11.36 34.03
CA ARG A 716 -2.73 10.40 35.01
C ARG A 716 -1.59 9.81 35.83
N VAL A 717 -1.79 9.74 37.12
CA VAL A 717 -0.83 9.15 38.07
C VAL A 717 -1.59 8.26 39.07
N SER A 718 -1.07 7.05 39.23
CA SER A 718 -1.47 6.13 40.30
C SER A 718 -0.31 5.95 41.25
N TRP A 719 -0.61 6.00 42.53
CA TRP A 719 0.36 5.86 43.62
C TRP A 719 -0.13 4.84 44.64
N ASP A 720 0.72 3.93 44.99
CA ASP A 720 0.49 2.84 45.94
C ASP A 720 0.81 3.20 47.41
N GLY A 721 1.14 4.48 47.67
CA GLY A 721 1.53 4.94 48.99
C GLY A 721 2.98 4.64 49.37
N THR A 722 3.85 4.32 48.38
CA THR A 722 5.28 4.09 48.63
C THR A 722 6.15 5.30 48.27
N SER A 723 7.29 5.45 48.94
CA SER A 723 8.34 6.41 48.59
C SER A 723 9.12 6.00 47.34
N ALA A 724 10.08 6.81 46.92
CA ALA A 724 10.99 6.48 45.82
C ALA A 724 11.89 5.25 46.12
N SER A 725 12.14 4.96 47.42
CA SER A 725 12.89 3.76 47.85
C SER A 725 12.00 2.51 47.98
N GLY A 726 10.68 2.63 47.77
CA GLY A 726 9.72 1.51 47.93
C GLY A 726 9.15 1.34 49.33
N ASP A 727 9.54 2.17 50.29
CA ASP A 727 9.01 2.11 51.66
C ASP A 727 7.64 2.76 51.75
N THR A 728 6.72 2.17 52.51
CA THR A 728 5.40 2.79 52.81
C THR A 728 5.60 4.13 53.49
N VAL A 729 4.95 5.16 52.94
CA VAL A 729 5.06 6.50 53.53
C VAL A 729 4.22 6.59 54.78
N PRO A 730 4.64 7.35 55.82
CA PRO A 730 3.87 7.53 57.05
C PRO A 730 2.51 8.18 56.76
N THR A 731 1.50 7.81 57.57
CA THR A 731 0.21 8.52 57.58
C THR A 731 0.39 9.99 57.97
N GLY A 732 -0.38 10.88 57.34
CA GLY A 732 -0.26 12.31 57.61
C GLY A 732 -0.60 13.21 56.41
N GLY A 733 -0.19 14.47 56.53
CA GLY A 733 -0.42 15.47 55.52
C GLY A 733 0.73 15.59 54.51
N TYR A 734 0.37 15.64 53.25
CA TYR A 734 1.27 15.83 52.11
C TYR A 734 0.79 16.99 51.25
N THR A 735 1.67 17.51 50.43
CA THR A 735 1.35 18.42 49.33
C THR A 735 1.78 17.78 48.04
N TRP A 736 1.05 18.03 46.97
CA TRP A 736 1.43 17.66 45.63
C TRP A 736 1.55 18.90 44.77
N ARG A 737 2.44 18.84 43.76
CA ARG A 737 2.60 19.86 42.72
C ARG A 737 2.84 19.22 41.38
N LEU A 738 1.98 19.55 40.42
CA LEU A 738 2.13 19.23 38.99
C LEU A 738 2.68 20.47 38.28
N THR A 739 3.64 20.25 37.39
CA THR A 739 4.14 21.24 36.42
C THR A 739 4.10 20.58 35.04
N ALA A 740 3.52 21.23 34.03
CA ALA A 740 3.45 20.74 32.65
C ALA A 740 3.97 21.84 31.70
N LYS A 741 4.89 21.45 30.84
CA LYS A 741 5.53 22.32 29.85
C LYS A 741 4.80 22.24 28.50
N PRO A 742 4.39 23.36 27.84
CA PRO A 742 3.69 23.33 26.59
C PRO A 742 4.56 22.74 25.47
N SER A 743 3.96 21.91 24.59
CA SER A 743 4.67 21.26 23.49
C SER A 743 5.02 22.24 22.35
N ASP A 744 4.22 23.28 22.15
CA ASP A 744 4.48 24.36 21.18
C ASP A 744 5.50 25.39 21.67
N GLY A 745 6.01 25.25 22.88
CA GLY A 745 6.96 26.17 23.50
C GLY A 745 6.39 27.54 23.83
N THR A 746 5.06 27.72 23.76
CA THR A 746 4.40 29.01 23.93
C THR A 746 3.83 29.19 25.33
N GLY A 747 4.24 30.25 26.00
CA GLY A 747 3.78 30.59 27.37
C GLY A 747 4.62 29.96 28.47
N ALA A 748 4.19 30.19 29.72
CA ALA A 748 4.80 29.59 30.88
C ALA A 748 4.28 28.17 31.12
N ASP A 749 5.00 27.40 31.90
CA ASP A 749 4.57 26.09 32.35
C ASP A 749 3.25 26.19 33.15
N ALA A 750 2.32 25.31 32.85
CA ALA A 750 1.09 25.18 33.63
C ALA A 750 1.40 24.50 34.94
N THR A 751 0.87 25.02 36.05
CA THR A 751 1.09 24.46 37.36
C THR A 751 -0.23 24.26 38.11
N SER A 752 -0.32 23.15 38.86
CA SER A 752 -1.38 22.89 39.81
C SER A 752 -0.79 22.32 41.10
N SER A 753 -1.37 22.63 42.23
CA SER A 753 -0.92 22.12 43.52
C SER A 753 -2.07 21.96 44.51
N GLY A 754 -1.90 21.08 45.46
CA GLY A 754 -2.91 20.84 46.47
C GLY A 754 -2.38 20.04 47.66
N THR A 755 -3.31 19.63 48.52
CA THR A 755 -3.03 18.84 49.71
C THR A 755 -3.59 17.44 49.57
N LEU A 756 -2.90 16.48 50.17
CA LEU A 756 -3.27 15.09 50.22
C LEU A 756 -3.10 14.58 51.68
N ARG A 757 -4.03 13.79 52.14
CA ARG A 757 -3.92 13.10 53.44
C ARG A 757 -3.77 11.60 53.19
N VAL A 758 -2.63 11.04 53.60
CA VAL A 758 -2.43 9.60 53.62
C VAL A 758 -3.01 9.04 54.91
N THR A 759 -3.86 8.05 54.78
CA THR A 759 -4.51 7.32 55.89
C THR A 759 -4.21 5.83 55.72
N ASP A 760 -4.38 5.09 56.82
CA ASP A 760 -4.25 3.62 56.80
C ASP A 760 -5.30 2.98 55.93
#